data_4487e865900ca656516b9837ec201da2
#
_entry.id   4487e865900ca656516b9837ec201da2
#
_cell.length_a   1.000
_cell.length_b   1.000
_cell.length_c   1.000
_cell.angle_alpha   90.00
_cell.angle_beta   90.00
_cell.angle_gamma   90.00
#
_symmetry.space_group_name_H-M   'P 1'
#
loop_
_entity.id
_entity.type
_entity.pdbx_description
1 polymer ?
#
loop_
_entity_poly.entity_id
_entity_poly.type
_entity_poly.pdbx_seq_one_letter_code
_entity_poly.pdbx_strand_id
1 'polypeptide(L)'
;MRACTDLGCSAWSYEQEFTAQAGTDPKAPQTRSLTLTGATLDDATVPVGGKACPEGGACPAVRDARLTLGGSDGERVAWLKPDLTKLPAGARVTKARLVLSPTQSGAARPVEVYDLLDPWTPTQKGGELLAALDEAPFADAAPLADQDLAPVVQSWLEQESGEGLAVRLPAAERASTAVFHSARATDTALRPKLEIDYVAPTAPGAPQDVRVTPGDAGLLATWNAPQDNGSAGDEPEYTVVVTKADGSEAARVTSAEPRSVVGGLANGTAYRVAVTARTAHGTSPAAAGADAVTTAAVPAGSATYREIVRQYLDARAGLLTGKHATVMAALAASPRAASFQDLLKAQAPGLVESREALARHGSTYTDATAALSDVLVGTDDSGRVFLRAAVDEKAVLKQGADDPTGEADEGRQEQRFTFSTNGGAPILHLEADAPAAETVLTESASTWQGLDVAPAEGQDADDVPDEPIALDADGFPAEETGTVQRAIALRAAVSGSGTAKWASKNIGTKWEYGQDCTNFVSKALYYGGKMKTRMGGRKHDRAWWQQYYLFGSIKNKSYTWSGTENFRRHMTKYRKAPSVSKRNARPGDIVLFKWKKERVYNHAAVVVGNNGRDLQLRQHGGVSKTTLSAAVARYRNKANYIERVVILRPKSRS
;
A
#
# COMPACT_ATOMS: atom_id res chain seq x y z
N MET A 1 -9.77 -30.87 -6.04
CA MET A 1 -9.57 -30.32 -7.42
C MET A 1 -10.49 -31.06 -8.38
N ARG A 2 -10.96 -30.40 -9.41
CA ARG A 2 -11.79 -30.99 -10.48
C ARG A 2 -11.11 -30.71 -11.80
N ALA A 3 -10.88 -31.75 -12.59
CA ALA A 3 -10.34 -31.61 -13.95
C ALA A 3 -11.51 -31.52 -14.93
N CYS A 4 -11.46 -30.56 -15.87
CA CYS A 4 -12.46 -30.38 -16.91
C CYS A 4 -11.79 -30.44 -18.29
N THR A 5 -12.48 -31.10 -19.25
CA THR A 5 -12.14 -31.12 -20.66
C THR A 5 -13.36 -30.66 -21.47
N ASP A 6 -13.23 -30.51 -22.77
CA ASP A 6 -14.34 -30.14 -23.66
C ASP A 6 -15.50 -31.16 -23.67
N LEU A 7 -15.28 -32.34 -23.11
CA LEU A 7 -16.29 -33.42 -22.99
C LEU A 7 -16.96 -33.48 -21.62
N GLY A 8 -16.59 -32.62 -20.70
CA GLY A 8 -17.16 -32.55 -19.36
C GLY A 8 -16.14 -32.52 -18.24
N CYS A 9 -16.60 -32.40 -17.02
CA CYS A 9 -15.74 -32.34 -15.83
C CYS A 9 -15.81 -33.64 -15.03
N SER A 10 -14.69 -34.06 -14.44
CA SER A 10 -14.64 -35.17 -13.48
C SER A 10 -15.52 -34.88 -12.24
N ALA A 11 -15.92 -35.93 -11.54
CA ALA A 11 -16.49 -35.78 -10.20
C ALA A 11 -15.48 -35.06 -9.28
N TRP A 12 -15.99 -34.37 -8.26
CA TRP A 12 -15.13 -33.78 -7.23
C TRP A 12 -14.30 -34.90 -6.57
N SER A 13 -12.98 -34.73 -6.52
CA SER A 13 -12.16 -35.56 -5.64
C SER A 13 -12.56 -35.22 -4.20
N TYR A 14 -12.86 -36.23 -3.39
CA TYR A 14 -13.10 -36.07 -1.98
C TYR A 14 -11.94 -35.31 -1.33
N GLU A 15 -12.25 -34.36 -0.43
CA GLU A 15 -11.29 -33.79 0.48
C GLU A 15 -10.71 -34.94 1.32
N GLN A 16 -9.46 -35.28 1.09
CA GLN A 16 -8.70 -36.05 2.08
C GLN A 16 -8.32 -35.04 3.16
N GLU A 17 -8.92 -35.18 4.34
CA GLU A 17 -8.40 -34.57 5.55
C GLU A 17 -7.00 -35.14 5.78
N PHE A 18 -5.99 -34.35 5.47
CA PHE A 18 -4.65 -34.58 5.98
C PHE A 18 -4.65 -34.14 7.44
N THR A 19 -4.81 -35.08 8.33
CA THR A 19 -4.38 -34.87 9.72
C THR A 19 -2.86 -34.74 9.66
N ALA A 20 -2.36 -33.51 9.70
CA ALA A 20 -0.94 -33.28 9.90
C ALA A 20 -0.60 -33.93 11.26
N GLN A 21 0.02 -35.08 11.23
CA GLN A 21 0.65 -35.65 12.42
C GLN A 21 1.72 -34.62 12.81
N ALA A 22 1.57 -34.03 13.99
CA ALA A 22 2.57 -33.13 14.55
C ALA A 22 3.85 -33.92 14.81
N GLY A 23 4.63 -34.12 13.77
CA GLY A 23 6.03 -34.43 13.90
C GLY A 23 6.67 -33.17 14.47
N THR A 24 7.29 -33.28 15.61
CA THR A 24 8.15 -32.25 16.14
C THR A 24 9.31 -32.07 15.17
N ASP A 25 9.14 -31.15 14.21
CA ASP A 25 10.24 -30.68 13.38
C ASP A 25 11.21 -29.97 14.37
N PRO A 26 12.44 -30.48 14.55
CA PRO A 26 13.42 -29.86 15.45
C PRO A 26 13.83 -28.45 15.01
N LYS A 27 13.35 -27.98 13.85
CA LYS A 27 13.52 -26.62 13.34
C LYS A 27 12.25 -25.75 13.44
N ALA A 28 11.14 -26.26 13.99
CA ALA A 28 9.96 -25.41 14.19
C ALA A 28 10.33 -24.25 15.13
N PRO A 29 9.94 -23.00 14.77
CA PRO A 29 10.22 -21.83 15.60
C PRO A 29 9.69 -22.05 17.02
N GLN A 30 10.58 -22.07 18.01
CA GLN A 30 10.18 -22.31 19.39
C GLN A 30 9.60 -21.04 20.00
N THR A 31 8.37 -21.12 20.50
CA THR A 31 7.79 -20.07 21.32
C THR A 31 8.54 -19.98 22.64
N ARG A 32 8.94 -18.76 23.01
CA ARG A 32 9.56 -18.41 24.29
C ARG A 32 8.64 -17.50 25.05
N SER A 33 8.72 -17.54 26.38
CA SER A 33 7.95 -16.66 27.24
C SER A 33 8.86 -15.70 27.99
N LEU A 34 8.45 -14.44 28.08
CA LEU A 34 9.08 -13.40 28.87
C LEU A 34 8.04 -12.79 29.80
N THR A 35 8.40 -12.59 31.05
CA THR A 35 7.57 -11.85 32.00
C THR A 35 8.29 -10.59 32.44
N LEU A 36 7.72 -9.44 32.15
CA LEU A 36 8.17 -8.15 32.64
C LEU A 36 7.41 -7.82 33.93
N THR A 37 8.13 -7.47 34.97
CA THR A 37 7.56 -7.14 36.28
C THR A 37 8.57 -6.35 37.12
N GLY A 38 8.13 -5.66 38.17
CA GLY A 38 8.99 -4.88 39.03
C GLY A 38 9.83 -3.86 38.30
N ALA A 39 11.15 -3.98 38.30
CA ALA A 39 12.05 -3.03 37.66
C ALA A 39 11.92 -3.00 36.10
N THR A 40 11.35 -4.05 35.51
CA THR A 40 11.15 -4.15 34.05
C THR A 40 9.74 -3.79 33.59
N LEU A 41 8.86 -3.40 34.53
CA LEU A 41 7.53 -2.88 34.26
C LEU A 41 7.25 -1.75 35.27
N ASP A 42 7.64 -0.55 34.93
CA ASP A 42 7.41 0.63 35.77
C ASP A 42 5.94 1.03 35.76
N ASP A 43 5.45 1.59 36.86
CA ASP A 43 4.04 1.98 37.01
C ASP A 43 3.82 3.20 37.92
N ALA A 44 2.65 3.81 37.75
CA ALA A 44 2.18 4.87 38.62
C ALA A 44 0.66 4.99 38.58
N THR A 45 0.06 5.47 39.69
CA THR A 45 -1.31 6.00 39.70
C THR A 45 -1.28 7.47 39.30
N VAL A 46 -2.02 7.85 38.29
CA VAL A 46 -2.03 9.20 37.72
C VAL A 46 -3.40 9.84 37.93
N PRO A 47 -3.53 10.88 38.76
CA PRO A 47 -4.75 11.68 38.87
C PRO A 47 -4.96 12.49 37.58
N VAL A 48 -6.14 12.40 36.95
CA VAL A 48 -6.41 13.03 35.64
C VAL A 48 -7.58 14.02 35.66
N GLY A 49 -8.25 14.19 36.79
CA GLY A 49 -9.35 15.16 36.88
C GLY A 49 -10.04 15.21 38.26
N GLY A 50 -11.02 16.09 38.40
CA GLY A 50 -11.83 16.29 39.61
C GLY A 50 -11.04 16.90 40.76
N LYS A 51 -11.45 16.62 42.00
CA LYS A 51 -10.73 17.08 43.22
C LYS A 51 -9.34 16.40 43.34
N ALA A 52 -9.18 15.23 42.76
CA ALA A 52 -7.88 14.54 42.72
C ALA A 52 -6.84 15.25 41.84
N CYS A 53 -7.30 16.01 40.84
CA CYS A 53 -6.47 16.85 40.00
C CYS A 53 -7.25 18.11 39.59
N PRO A 54 -7.28 19.20 40.41
CA PRO A 54 -7.92 20.45 40.06
C PRO A 54 -7.30 21.08 38.82
N GLU A 55 -8.13 21.78 38.04
CA GLU A 55 -7.69 22.48 36.84
C GLU A 55 -6.59 23.50 37.21
N GLY A 56 -5.45 23.44 36.50
CA GLY A 56 -4.28 24.28 36.80
C GLY A 56 -3.41 23.81 37.99
N GLY A 57 -3.82 22.79 38.73
CA GLY A 57 -3.06 22.22 39.86
C GLY A 57 -1.89 21.34 39.48
N ALA A 58 -0.91 21.22 40.39
CA ALA A 58 0.08 20.15 40.31
C ALA A 58 -0.57 18.84 40.78
N CYS A 59 -0.66 17.85 39.86
CA CYS A 59 -1.25 16.56 40.16
C CYS A 59 -0.16 15.47 39.92
N PRO A 60 0.77 15.35 40.87
CA PRO A 60 1.87 14.40 40.69
C PRO A 60 1.34 12.97 40.67
N ALA A 61 1.96 12.14 39.83
CA ALA A 61 1.72 10.72 39.85
C ALA A 61 2.13 10.11 41.19
N VAL A 62 1.32 9.17 41.70
CA VAL A 62 1.57 8.46 42.93
C VAL A 62 2.29 7.13 42.61
N ARG A 63 3.44 6.93 43.24
CA ARG A 63 4.31 5.76 43.05
C ARG A 63 4.49 5.01 44.38
N ASP A 64 3.42 4.47 44.91
CA ASP A 64 3.42 3.67 46.13
C ASP A 64 3.21 2.15 45.85
N ALA A 65 2.86 1.37 46.86
CA ALA A 65 2.63 -0.06 46.71
C ALA A 65 1.29 -0.41 46.02
N ARG A 66 0.52 0.58 45.59
CA ARG A 66 -0.83 0.39 45.03
C ARG A 66 -1.02 1.16 43.71
N LEU A 67 -1.80 0.60 42.81
CA LEU A 67 -2.35 1.25 41.64
C LEU A 67 -3.84 1.44 41.86
N THR A 68 -4.30 2.69 41.77
CA THR A 68 -5.71 3.05 41.94
C THR A 68 -6.31 3.52 40.62
N LEU A 69 -7.46 2.97 40.25
CA LEU A 69 -8.25 3.36 39.07
C LEU A 69 -9.55 3.99 39.54
N GLY A 70 -10.01 5.02 38.81
CA GLY A 70 -11.25 5.72 39.10
C GLY A 70 -11.19 6.53 40.39
N GLY A 71 -12.37 6.88 40.93
CA GLY A 71 -12.52 7.58 42.20
C GLY A 71 -13.68 8.61 42.18
N SER A 72 -14.45 8.65 43.26
CA SER A 72 -15.58 9.59 43.40
C SER A 72 -15.16 11.06 43.58
N ASP A 73 -13.91 11.30 43.95
CA ASP A 73 -13.29 12.62 44.09
C ASP A 73 -12.52 13.09 42.84
N GLY A 74 -12.46 12.23 41.83
CA GLY A 74 -11.75 12.46 40.56
C GLY A 74 -11.15 11.19 40.00
N GLU A 75 -11.03 11.16 38.67
CA GLU A 75 -10.53 9.98 37.99
C GLU A 75 -9.01 9.78 38.23
N ARG A 76 -8.62 8.53 38.40
CA ARG A 76 -7.24 8.05 38.42
C ARG A 76 -7.04 6.98 37.37
N VAL A 77 -5.90 6.99 36.73
CA VAL A 77 -5.48 6.08 35.65
C VAL A 77 -4.21 5.37 36.11
N ALA A 78 -4.09 4.08 35.85
CA ALA A 78 -2.80 3.40 36.02
C ALA A 78 -1.99 3.54 34.73
N TRP A 79 -0.80 4.10 34.85
CA TRP A 79 0.20 4.12 33.81
C TRP A 79 1.21 3.00 34.04
N LEU A 80 1.57 2.31 32.95
CA LEU A 80 2.56 1.22 32.97
C LEU A 80 3.51 1.36 31.78
N LYS A 81 4.82 1.25 32.04
CA LYS A 81 5.84 1.26 30.98
C LYS A 81 6.70 0.01 31.05
N PRO A 82 6.58 -0.90 30.05
CA PRO A 82 7.43 -2.09 29.96
C PRO A 82 8.82 -1.74 29.39
N ASP A 83 9.84 -2.42 29.90
CA ASP A 83 11.19 -2.42 29.33
C ASP A 83 11.29 -3.50 28.24
N LEU A 84 10.98 -3.11 27.00
CA LEU A 84 11.00 -4.00 25.85
C LEU A 84 12.40 -4.34 25.35
N THR A 85 13.47 -3.73 25.89
CA THR A 85 14.85 -4.07 25.54
C THR A 85 15.21 -5.52 25.90
N LYS A 86 14.36 -6.19 26.68
CA LYS A 86 14.49 -7.61 27.03
C LYS A 86 13.99 -8.56 25.93
N LEU A 87 13.22 -8.05 24.97
CA LEU A 87 12.83 -8.82 23.79
C LEU A 87 13.91 -8.67 22.71
N PRO A 88 14.24 -9.75 22.00
CA PRO A 88 15.14 -9.63 20.85
C PRO A 88 14.54 -8.73 19.76
N ALA A 89 15.35 -7.88 19.15
CA ALA A 89 14.94 -7.14 17.96
C ALA A 89 14.50 -8.14 16.87
N GLY A 90 13.41 -7.85 16.16
CA GLY A 90 12.82 -8.74 15.16
C GLY A 90 12.02 -9.93 15.75
N ALA A 91 11.82 -10.00 17.07
CA ALA A 91 10.95 -11.01 17.67
C ALA A 91 9.51 -10.86 17.18
N ARG A 92 8.83 -11.97 16.93
CA ARG A 92 7.41 -12.02 16.62
C ARG A 92 6.61 -12.37 17.83
N VAL A 93 5.87 -11.40 18.37
CA VAL A 93 4.99 -11.58 19.52
C VAL A 93 3.77 -12.39 19.11
N THR A 94 3.50 -13.49 19.80
CA THR A 94 2.36 -14.38 19.52
C THR A 94 1.24 -14.22 20.52
N LYS A 95 1.56 -13.74 21.73
CA LYS A 95 0.59 -13.43 22.78
C LYS A 95 1.20 -12.40 23.74
N ALA A 96 0.40 -11.48 24.23
CA ALA A 96 0.81 -10.61 25.33
C ALA A 96 -0.38 -10.35 26.26
N ARG A 97 -0.16 -10.47 27.57
CA ARG A 97 -1.20 -10.33 28.57
C ARG A 97 -0.70 -9.49 29.75
N LEU A 98 -1.47 -8.46 30.11
CA LEU A 98 -1.25 -7.71 31.32
C LEU A 98 -2.01 -8.36 32.48
N VAL A 99 -1.32 -8.62 33.57
CA VAL A 99 -1.88 -9.17 34.81
C VAL A 99 -1.74 -8.13 35.91
N LEU A 100 -2.85 -7.71 36.50
CA LEU A 100 -2.92 -6.86 37.67
C LEU A 100 -3.60 -7.64 38.79
N SER A 101 -2.95 -7.74 39.97
CA SER A 101 -3.47 -8.43 41.16
C SER A 101 -4.31 -7.45 41.99
N PRO A 102 -5.64 -7.64 42.15
CA PRO A 102 -6.46 -6.78 42.99
C PRO A 102 -6.08 -6.89 44.47
N THR A 103 -6.19 -5.80 45.20
CA THR A 103 -5.93 -5.78 46.65
C THR A 103 -7.10 -6.33 47.48
N GLN A 104 -8.27 -6.48 46.88
CA GLN A 104 -9.46 -7.08 47.51
C GLN A 104 -10.01 -8.19 46.62
N SER A 105 -10.47 -9.27 47.22
CA SER A 105 -11.12 -10.36 46.54
C SER A 105 -12.46 -9.90 45.94
N GLY A 106 -12.73 -10.23 44.68
CA GLY A 106 -13.97 -9.89 43.99
C GLY A 106 -13.98 -10.43 42.57
N ALA A 107 -15.09 -10.25 41.86
CA ALA A 107 -15.17 -10.55 40.43
C ALA A 107 -14.20 -9.67 39.64
N ALA A 108 -13.62 -10.23 38.56
CA ALA A 108 -12.79 -9.49 37.64
C ALA A 108 -13.61 -8.33 37.02
N ARG A 109 -13.09 -7.11 37.15
CA ARG A 109 -13.77 -5.91 36.62
C ARG A 109 -13.29 -5.64 35.19
N PRO A 110 -14.19 -5.20 34.30
CA PRO A 110 -13.78 -4.74 33.00
C PRO A 110 -12.92 -3.48 33.12
N VAL A 111 -11.89 -3.39 32.30
CA VAL A 111 -11.03 -2.21 32.17
C VAL A 111 -10.80 -1.88 30.70
N GLU A 112 -10.49 -0.63 30.43
CA GLU A 112 -10.04 -0.16 29.14
C GLU A 112 -8.52 -0.01 29.17
N VAL A 113 -7.82 -0.57 28.18
CA VAL A 113 -6.37 -0.44 28.01
C VAL A 113 -6.11 0.45 26.80
N TYR A 114 -5.31 1.49 27.00
CA TYR A 114 -4.93 2.47 25.98
C TYR A 114 -3.43 2.37 25.70
N ASP A 115 -3.06 2.54 24.45
CA ASP A 115 -1.67 2.77 24.04
C ASP A 115 -1.32 4.27 24.23
N LEU A 116 -0.07 4.57 24.54
CA LEU A 116 0.47 5.92 24.53
C LEU A 116 1.13 6.20 23.19
N LEU A 117 0.67 7.25 22.51
CA LEU A 117 1.20 7.71 21.24
C LEU A 117 2.37 8.70 21.39
N ASP A 118 2.40 9.39 22.56
CA ASP A 118 3.44 10.35 22.90
C ASP A 118 4.11 9.98 24.24
N PRO A 119 5.41 10.30 24.42
CA PRO A 119 6.13 10.04 25.65
C PRO A 119 5.47 10.72 26.84
N TRP A 120 5.26 9.96 27.91
CA TRP A 120 4.82 10.50 29.19
C TRP A 120 5.64 9.90 30.32
N THR A 121 5.88 10.72 31.36
CA THR A 121 6.61 10.30 32.56
C THR A 121 5.86 10.72 33.83
N PRO A 122 6.07 10.02 34.95
CA PRO A 122 5.42 10.35 36.24
C PRO A 122 5.69 11.74 36.81
N THR A 123 6.58 12.51 36.19
CA THR A 123 6.84 13.91 36.55
C THR A 123 5.92 14.91 35.85
N GLN A 124 5.20 14.45 34.84
CA GLN A 124 4.25 15.25 34.06
C GLN A 124 2.85 15.23 34.66
N LYS A 125 1.98 16.11 34.20
CA LYS A 125 0.59 16.23 34.70
C LYS A 125 -0.30 15.14 34.11
N GLY A 126 -1.33 14.73 34.86
CA GLY A 126 -2.31 13.75 34.40
C GLY A 126 -3.10 14.15 33.15
N GLY A 127 -3.35 15.45 32.95
CA GLY A 127 -3.97 15.95 31.70
C GLY A 127 -3.09 15.74 30.47
N GLU A 128 -1.77 15.78 30.61
CA GLU A 128 -0.81 15.48 29.55
C GLU A 128 -0.82 13.97 29.24
N LEU A 129 -0.99 13.09 30.25
CA LEU A 129 -1.18 11.66 30.03
C LEU A 129 -2.42 11.40 29.17
N LEU A 130 -3.56 12.03 29.52
CA LEU A 130 -4.78 11.86 28.71
C LEU A 130 -4.62 12.34 27.27
N ALA A 131 -3.82 13.38 27.06
CA ALA A 131 -3.52 13.90 25.72
C ALA A 131 -2.57 12.98 24.92
N ALA A 132 -1.75 12.18 25.63
CA ALA A 132 -0.81 11.22 25.02
C ALA A 132 -1.45 9.85 24.73
N LEU A 133 -2.67 9.58 25.24
CA LEU A 133 -3.36 8.31 24.97
C LEU A 133 -3.80 8.21 23.51
N ASP A 134 -3.80 7.00 22.96
CA ASP A 134 -4.59 6.73 21.77
C ASP A 134 -6.05 7.11 22.02
N GLU A 135 -6.72 7.58 21.00
CA GLU A 135 -8.08 8.11 21.09
C GLU A 135 -9.13 7.05 21.47
N ALA A 136 -8.81 5.77 21.31
CA ALA A 136 -9.66 4.66 21.72
C ALA A 136 -8.87 3.63 22.53
N PRO A 137 -9.54 2.88 23.44
CA PRO A 137 -8.89 1.73 24.06
C PRO A 137 -8.48 0.73 22.99
N PHE A 138 -7.40 0.03 23.26
CA PHE A 138 -6.87 -1.02 22.40
C PHE A 138 -7.92 -2.13 22.12
N ALA A 139 -8.76 -2.44 23.12
CA ALA A 139 -9.88 -3.37 23.02
C ALA A 139 -11.11 -2.79 23.74
N ASP A 140 -12.29 -3.33 23.43
CA ASP A 140 -13.50 -3.04 24.18
C ASP A 140 -13.30 -3.35 25.67
N ALA A 141 -14.05 -2.66 26.55
CA ALA A 141 -13.96 -2.85 27.98
C ALA A 141 -14.24 -4.31 28.37
N ALA A 142 -13.21 -4.99 28.84
CA ALA A 142 -13.23 -6.39 29.22
C ALA A 142 -12.33 -6.67 30.44
N PRO A 143 -12.47 -7.80 31.15
CA PRO A 143 -11.48 -8.24 32.10
C PRO A 143 -10.09 -8.34 31.44
N LEU A 144 -9.04 -7.92 32.15
CA LEU A 144 -7.66 -7.98 31.61
C LEU A 144 -7.24 -9.36 31.12
N ALA A 145 -7.76 -10.42 31.76
CA ALA A 145 -7.47 -11.80 31.37
C ALA A 145 -7.94 -12.15 29.93
N ASP A 146 -8.92 -11.44 29.44
CA ASP A 146 -9.56 -11.67 28.13
C ASP A 146 -8.98 -10.77 27.03
N GLN A 147 -8.02 -9.89 27.38
CA GLN A 147 -7.41 -8.96 26.44
C GLN A 147 -6.05 -9.46 25.95
N ASP A 148 -5.86 -9.55 24.65
CA ASP A 148 -4.57 -9.88 24.03
C ASP A 148 -3.87 -8.60 23.54
N LEU A 149 -2.77 -8.25 24.17
CA LEU A 149 -1.95 -7.07 23.85
C LEU A 149 -0.85 -7.37 22.82
N ALA A 150 -0.81 -8.57 22.21
CA ALA A 150 0.24 -8.92 21.25
C ALA A 150 0.37 -7.92 20.09
N PRO A 151 -0.72 -7.42 19.48
CA PRO A 151 -0.60 -6.46 18.38
C PRO A 151 0.05 -5.14 18.79
N VAL A 152 -0.22 -4.61 20.00
CA VAL A 152 0.37 -3.37 20.47
C VAL A 152 1.84 -3.56 20.83
N VAL A 153 2.18 -4.65 21.52
CA VAL A 153 3.58 -4.98 21.84
C VAL A 153 4.39 -5.22 20.57
N GLN A 154 3.82 -5.89 19.56
CA GLN A 154 4.46 -6.08 18.25
C GLN A 154 4.71 -4.76 17.55
N SER A 155 3.72 -3.86 17.53
CA SER A 155 3.86 -2.53 16.94
C SER A 155 4.99 -1.72 17.59
N TRP A 156 5.12 -1.78 18.90
CA TRP A 156 6.21 -1.12 19.62
C TRP A 156 7.59 -1.63 19.23
N LEU A 157 7.71 -2.94 19.03
CA LEU A 157 8.99 -3.54 18.59
C LEU A 157 9.35 -3.13 17.16
N GLU A 158 8.37 -3.08 16.25
CA GLU A 158 8.59 -2.73 14.84
C GLU A 158 8.90 -1.24 14.65
N GLN A 159 8.34 -0.38 15.50
CA GLN A 159 8.53 1.07 15.44
C GLN A 159 9.66 1.58 16.35
N GLU A 160 10.34 0.67 17.04
CA GLU A 160 11.32 1.01 18.09
C GLU A 160 10.76 2.04 19.09
N SER A 161 9.45 1.97 19.33
CA SER A 161 8.68 2.84 20.21
C SER A 161 8.17 2.04 21.41
N GLY A 162 7.25 2.55 22.15
CA GLY A 162 6.67 1.86 23.32
C GLY A 162 6.63 2.82 24.50
N GLU A 163 5.76 3.81 24.36
CA GLU A 163 5.67 4.88 25.35
C GLU A 163 4.92 4.42 26.62
N GLY A 164 4.25 3.28 26.55
CA GLY A 164 3.58 2.64 27.67
C GLY A 164 2.08 2.42 27.45
N LEU A 165 1.43 1.92 28.48
CA LEU A 165 -0.02 1.68 28.55
C LEU A 165 -0.66 2.55 29.61
N ALA A 166 -1.92 2.90 29.40
CA ALA A 166 -2.78 3.40 30.44
C ALA A 166 -3.99 2.47 30.64
N VAL A 167 -4.28 2.14 31.87
CA VAL A 167 -5.43 1.30 32.26
C VAL A 167 -6.45 2.18 32.97
N ARG A 168 -7.69 2.17 32.50
CA ARG A 168 -8.80 2.96 33.01
C ARG A 168 -10.00 2.08 33.32
N LEU A 169 -10.88 2.55 34.20
CA LEU A 169 -12.22 1.98 34.30
C LEU A 169 -13.09 2.47 33.13
N PRO A 170 -14.05 1.67 32.65
CA PRO A 170 -15.02 2.11 31.65
C PRO A 170 -15.73 3.38 32.09
N ALA A 171 -16.14 4.20 31.14
CA ALA A 171 -16.72 5.53 31.40
C ALA A 171 -17.84 5.53 32.44
N ALA A 172 -18.70 4.50 32.43
CA ALA A 172 -19.79 4.33 33.39
C ALA A 172 -19.32 4.02 34.84
N GLU A 173 -18.09 3.50 34.99
CA GLU A 173 -17.54 3.05 36.28
C GLU A 173 -16.44 3.98 36.84
N ARG A 174 -16.06 5.04 36.14
CA ARG A 174 -14.95 5.93 36.54
C ARG A 174 -15.13 6.62 37.89
N ALA A 175 -16.36 6.78 38.36
CA ALA A 175 -16.64 7.27 39.71
C ALA A 175 -16.43 6.21 40.81
N SER A 176 -16.34 4.94 40.45
CA SER A 176 -15.99 3.87 41.39
C SER A 176 -14.48 3.77 41.56
N THR A 177 -14.03 2.94 42.50
CA THR A 177 -12.60 2.75 42.76
C THR A 177 -12.24 1.27 42.64
N ALA A 178 -11.16 0.99 41.89
CA ALA A 178 -10.50 -0.30 41.85
C ALA A 178 -9.03 -0.13 42.27
N VAL A 179 -8.53 -1.02 43.10
CA VAL A 179 -7.16 -0.95 43.63
C VAL A 179 -6.43 -2.25 43.36
N PHE A 180 -5.25 -2.13 42.78
CA PHE A 180 -4.36 -3.23 42.45
C PHE A 180 -3.01 -3.04 43.16
N HIS A 181 -2.22 -4.11 43.25
CA HIS A 181 -0.83 -4.03 43.67
C HIS A 181 0.02 -3.37 42.59
N SER A 182 0.99 -2.52 42.97
CA SER A 182 1.92 -1.87 42.05
C SER A 182 3.24 -2.67 41.92
N ALA A 183 4.11 -2.24 41.00
CA ALA A 183 5.47 -2.76 40.87
C ALA A 183 6.30 -2.62 42.18
N ARG A 184 5.85 -1.79 43.12
CA ARG A 184 6.47 -1.53 44.43
C ARG A 184 5.85 -2.32 45.58
N ALA A 185 4.89 -3.20 45.29
CA ALA A 185 4.31 -4.08 46.31
C ALA A 185 5.40 -4.95 46.97
N THR A 186 5.28 -5.11 48.28
CA THR A 186 6.25 -5.91 49.08
C THR A 186 6.26 -7.36 48.62
N ASP A 187 5.05 -7.94 48.43
CA ASP A 187 4.90 -9.27 47.86
C ASP A 187 5.13 -9.19 46.34
N THR A 188 6.24 -9.76 45.91
CA THR A 188 6.64 -9.77 44.49
C THR A 188 5.72 -10.59 43.58
N ALA A 189 5.01 -11.58 44.15
CA ALA A 189 4.07 -12.41 43.38
C ALA A 189 2.83 -11.63 42.91
N LEU A 190 2.45 -10.58 43.67
CA LEU A 190 1.28 -9.74 43.41
C LEU A 190 1.57 -8.53 42.51
N ARG A 191 2.83 -8.28 42.18
CA ARG A 191 3.22 -7.17 41.29
C ARG A 191 2.61 -7.31 39.90
N PRO A 192 2.34 -6.18 39.20
CA PRO A 192 1.95 -6.21 37.80
C PRO A 192 2.92 -7.03 36.95
N LYS A 193 2.37 -7.77 35.99
CA LYS A 193 3.13 -8.57 35.05
C LYS A 193 2.64 -8.31 33.63
N LEU A 194 3.55 -8.08 32.71
CA LEU A 194 3.29 -8.20 31.29
C LEU A 194 3.93 -9.52 30.83
N GLU A 195 3.08 -10.52 30.58
CA GLU A 195 3.47 -11.84 30.11
C GLU A 195 3.43 -11.85 28.59
N ILE A 196 4.56 -12.17 27.95
CA ILE A 196 4.73 -12.09 26.49
C ILE A 196 5.23 -13.44 26.00
N ASP A 197 4.47 -14.05 25.09
CA ASP A 197 4.93 -15.20 24.32
C ASP A 197 5.39 -14.71 22.95
N TYR A 198 6.58 -15.13 22.55
CA TYR A 198 7.19 -14.67 21.30
C TYR A 198 8.01 -15.78 20.66
N VAL A 199 8.18 -15.66 19.35
CA VAL A 199 9.13 -16.43 18.57
C VAL A 199 10.37 -15.57 18.38
N ALA A 200 11.53 -16.09 18.84
CA ALA A 200 12.80 -15.40 18.64
C ALA A 200 13.14 -15.35 17.15
N PRO A 201 13.76 -14.25 16.67
CA PRO A 201 14.16 -14.17 15.29
C PRO A 201 15.21 -15.24 14.96
N THR A 202 15.15 -15.72 13.74
CA THR A 202 16.06 -16.73 13.18
C THR A 202 16.58 -16.26 11.84
N ALA A 203 17.54 -16.97 11.27
CA ALA A 203 17.91 -16.76 9.88
C ALA A 203 16.69 -16.98 8.97
N PRO A 204 16.59 -16.26 7.84
CA PRO A 204 15.48 -16.44 6.90
C PRO A 204 15.49 -17.85 6.29
N GLY A 205 14.34 -18.26 5.79
CA GLY A 205 14.21 -19.45 4.95
C GLY A 205 14.95 -19.28 3.62
N ALA A 206 15.13 -20.36 2.86
CA ALA A 206 15.72 -20.27 1.53
C ALA A 206 14.77 -19.52 0.57
N PRO A 207 15.31 -18.70 -0.38
CA PRO A 207 14.57 -18.22 -1.52
C PRO A 207 13.90 -19.38 -2.27
N GLN A 208 12.80 -19.10 -2.97
CA GLN A 208 12.04 -20.15 -3.67
C GLN A 208 11.99 -19.89 -5.17
N ASP A 209 11.73 -20.93 -5.97
CA ASP A 209 11.51 -20.83 -7.41
C ASP A 209 12.63 -20.08 -8.16
N VAL A 210 13.88 -20.40 -7.87
CA VAL A 210 15.02 -19.77 -8.55
C VAL A 210 15.00 -20.15 -10.03
N ARG A 211 14.82 -19.15 -10.89
CA ARG A 211 14.81 -19.28 -12.35
C ARG A 211 15.97 -18.49 -12.95
N VAL A 212 16.57 -19.06 -13.98
CA VAL A 212 17.73 -18.47 -14.63
C VAL A 212 17.46 -18.34 -16.12
N THR A 213 17.62 -17.14 -16.65
CA THR A 213 17.53 -16.85 -18.09
C THR A 213 18.92 -16.51 -18.60
N PRO A 214 19.49 -17.29 -19.52
CA PRO A 214 20.81 -16.99 -20.09
C PRO A 214 20.74 -15.85 -21.09
N GLY A 215 21.88 -15.16 -21.27
CA GLY A 215 22.06 -14.10 -22.26
C GLY A 215 23.49 -14.03 -22.77
N ASP A 216 23.80 -12.96 -23.50
CA ASP A 216 25.13 -12.67 -24.03
C ASP A 216 26.04 -12.17 -22.92
N ALA A 217 27.06 -12.94 -22.62
CA ALA A 217 28.01 -12.72 -21.53
C ALA A 217 27.37 -12.45 -20.16
N GLY A 218 26.19 -13.00 -19.89
CA GLY A 218 25.49 -12.80 -18.64
C GLY A 218 24.24 -13.66 -18.49
N LEU A 219 23.57 -13.55 -17.34
CA LEU A 219 22.31 -14.21 -17.04
C LEU A 219 21.43 -13.31 -16.14
N LEU A 220 20.13 -13.55 -16.16
CA LEU A 220 19.17 -13.00 -15.20
C LEU A 220 18.73 -14.14 -14.28
N ALA A 221 18.93 -13.97 -12.98
CA ALA A 221 18.34 -14.81 -11.95
C ALA A 221 17.12 -14.09 -11.35
N THR A 222 16.03 -14.83 -11.17
CA THR A 222 14.82 -14.39 -10.48
C THR A 222 14.39 -15.45 -9.49
N TRP A 223 13.78 -15.05 -8.38
CA TRP A 223 13.31 -15.96 -7.34
C TRP A 223 12.12 -15.37 -6.59
N ASN A 224 11.44 -16.18 -5.82
CA ASN A 224 10.49 -15.71 -4.83
C ASN A 224 11.21 -15.50 -3.50
N ALA A 225 10.79 -14.45 -2.75
CA ALA A 225 11.28 -14.22 -1.40
C ALA A 225 11.02 -15.47 -0.52
N PRO A 226 11.81 -15.68 0.53
CA PRO A 226 11.53 -16.70 1.52
C PRO A 226 10.09 -16.60 2.03
N GLN A 227 9.44 -17.73 2.26
CA GLN A 227 8.11 -17.75 2.86
C GLN A 227 8.13 -17.25 4.32
N ASP A 228 9.24 -17.46 5.01
CA ASP A 228 9.52 -16.96 6.36
C ASP A 228 10.85 -16.21 6.34
N ASN A 229 10.82 -14.91 6.62
CA ASN A 229 12.02 -14.07 6.72
C ASN A 229 12.77 -14.27 8.04
N GLY A 230 12.25 -15.13 8.93
CA GLY A 230 12.87 -15.44 10.23
C GLY A 230 12.75 -14.32 11.26
N SER A 231 12.29 -13.13 10.88
CA SER A 231 12.08 -12.00 11.77
C SER A 231 10.88 -11.16 11.31
N ALA A 232 10.29 -10.41 12.22
CA ALA A 232 9.23 -9.47 11.89
C ALA A 232 9.84 -8.16 11.36
N GLY A 233 9.33 -7.67 10.23
CA GLY A 233 9.69 -6.36 9.68
C GLY A 233 11.00 -6.32 8.88
N ASP A 234 11.84 -7.35 8.88
CA ASP A 234 13.09 -7.37 8.14
C ASP A 234 12.88 -7.74 6.66
N GLU A 235 13.41 -6.93 5.76
CA GLU A 235 13.55 -7.26 4.35
C GLU A 235 14.92 -7.92 4.11
N PRO A 236 14.99 -9.13 3.50
CA PRO A 236 16.26 -9.78 3.29
C PRO A 236 17.04 -9.17 2.13
N GLU A 237 18.37 -9.06 2.29
CA GLU A 237 19.30 -8.87 1.19
C GLU A 237 19.66 -10.23 0.59
N TYR A 238 19.75 -10.31 -0.73
CA TYR A 238 20.05 -11.55 -1.43
C TYR A 238 21.48 -11.56 -1.94
N THR A 239 22.12 -12.73 -1.89
CA THR A 239 23.40 -12.98 -2.54
C THR A 239 23.21 -14.05 -3.62
N VAL A 240 23.54 -13.70 -4.86
CA VAL A 240 23.54 -14.59 -6.02
C VAL A 240 24.97 -15.03 -6.30
N VAL A 241 25.20 -16.34 -6.31
CA VAL A 241 26.48 -16.96 -6.62
C VAL A 241 26.35 -17.75 -7.92
N VAL A 242 27.20 -17.46 -8.87
CA VAL A 242 27.28 -18.15 -10.16
C VAL A 242 28.54 -19.01 -10.17
N THR A 243 28.37 -20.31 -10.43
CA THR A 243 29.48 -21.28 -10.47
C THR A 243 29.58 -21.98 -11.83
N LYS A 244 30.78 -22.36 -12.25
CA LYS A 244 31.02 -23.21 -13.41
C LYS A 244 30.78 -24.69 -13.08
N ALA A 245 30.85 -25.55 -14.10
CA ALA A 245 30.66 -26.98 -13.94
C ALA A 245 31.71 -27.64 -13.01
N ASP A 246 32.90 -27.07 -12.90
CA ASP A 246 33.97 -27.53 -12.01
C ASP A 246 33.78 -27.05 -10.54
N GLY A 247 32.70 -26.32 -10.24
CA GLY A 247 32.41 -25.78 -8.93
C GLY A 247 33.11 -24.47 -8.62
N SER A 248 33.97 -23.95 -9.50
CA SER A 248 34.61 -22.65 -9.28
C SER A 248 33.62 -21.50 -9.40
N GLU A 249 33.74 -20.52 -8.51
CA GLU A 249 32.90 -19.31 -8.54
C GLU A 249 33.30 -18.44 -9.76
N ALA A 250 32.30 -18.12 -10.58
CA ALA A 250 32.46 -17.26 -11.75
C ALA A 250 32.06 -15.81 -11.44
N ALA A 251 31.03 -15.61 -10.61
CA ALA A 251 30.59 -14.30 -10.20
C ALA A 251 29.79 -14.38 -8.88
N ARG A 252 29.77 -13.24 -8.15
CA ARG A 252 28.97 -13.03 -6.95
C ARG A 252 28.40 -11.61 -6.98
N VAL A 253 27.09 -11.48 -6.78
CA VAL A 253 26.41 -10.19 -6.73
C VAL A 253 25.40 -10.18 -5.58
N THR A 254 25.09 -8.98 -5.06
CA THR A 254 24.04 -8.78 -4.07
C THR A 254 22.87 -8.01 -4.68
N SER A 255 21.68 -8.21 -4.15
CA SER A 255 20.46 -7.52 -4.58
C SER A 255 19.52 -7.33 -3.40
N ALA A 256 18.89 -6.19 -3.30
CA ALA A 256 17.76 -5.96 -2.40
C ALA A 256 16.42 -6.46 -2.98
N GLU A 257 16.37 -6.69 -4.29
CA GLU A 257 15.18 -7.19 -4.97
C GLU A 257 15.31 -8.70 -5.25
N PRO A 258 14.19 -9.46 -5.40
CA PRO A 258 14.23 -10.90 -5.68
C PRO A 258 14.60 -11.20 -7.15
N ARG A 259 15.60 -10.49 -7.66
CA ARG A 259 16.16 -10.61 -9.00
C ARG A 259 17.55 -10.02 -9.08
N SER A 260 18.35 -10.49 -10.01
CA SER A 260 19.65 -9.89 -10.33
C SER A 260 20.13 -10.26 -11.73
N VAL A 261 20.74 -9.31 -12.43
CA VAL A 261 21.49 -9.55 -13.67
C VAL A 261 22.97 -9.72 -13.32
N VAL A 262 23.54 -10.85 -13.74
CA VAL A 262 24.96 -11.14 -13.55
C VAL A 262 25.65 -11.09 -14.90
N GLY A 263 26.52 -10.14 -15.11
CA GLY A 263 27.31 -9.95 -16.33
C GLY A 263 28.76 -10.44 -16.20
N GLY A 264 29.53 -10.30 -17.28
CA GLY A 264 30.95 -10.66 -17.32
C GLY A 264 31.24 -12.16 -17.43
N LEU A 265 30.24 -12.93 -17.82
CA LEU A 265 30.36 -14.39 -18.00
C LEU A 265 30.89 -14.73 -19.41
N ALA A 266 31.63 -15.84 -19.53
CA ALA A 266 32.11 -16.31 -20.81
C ALA A 266 31.01 -17.03 -21.58
N ASN A 267 30.76 -16.63 -22.82
CA ASN A 267 29.83 -17.36 -23.71
C ASN A 267 30.30 -18.76 -24.02
N GLY A 268 29.35 -19.66 -24.25
CA GLY A 268 29.64 -21.10 -24.48
C GLY A 268 29.95 -21.89 -23.20
N THR A 269 29.87 -21.25 -22.04
CA THR A 269 30.13 -21.85 -20.72
C THR A 269 28.83 -22.12 -19.99
N ALA A 270 28.69 -23.31 -19.41
CA ALA A 270 27.55 -23.68 -18.59
C ALA A 270 27.75 -23.19 -17.13
N TYR A 271 26.73 -22.56 -16.58
CA TYR A 271 26.74 -21.98 -15.24
C TYR A 271 25.56 -22.50 -14.41
N ARG A 272 25.80 -22.67 -13.11
CA ARG A 272 24.77 -22.91 -12.09
C ARG A 272 24.64 -21.67 -11.22
N VAL A 273 23.43 -21.41 -10.76
CA VAL A 273 23.12 -20.26 -9.91
C VAL A 273 22.56 -20.75 -8.58
N ALA A 274 23.06 -20.15 -7.50
CA ALA A 274 22.52 -20.34 -6.17
C ALA A 274 22.24 -18.98 -5.53
N VAL A 275 21.15 -18.89 -4.78
CA VAL A 275 20.71 -17.66 -4.12
C VAL A 275 20.54 -17.91 -2.63
N THR A 276 21.06 -17.02 -1.81
CA THR A 276 20.82 -16.98 -0.36
C THR A 276 20.15 -15.66 0.03
N ALA A 277 19.32 -15.70 1.07
CA ALA A 277 18.75 -14.52 1.70
C ALA A 277 19.46 -14.25 3.02
N ARG A 278 19.70 -13.01 3.37
CA ARG A 278 20.37 -12.59 4.61
C ARG A 278 19.58 -11.49 5.29
N THR A 279 19.37 -11.65 6.60
CA THR A 279 18.89 -10.60 7.51
C THR A 279 19.93 -10.34 8.60
N ALA A 280 19.62 -9.44 9.53
CA ALA A 280 20.44 -9.22 10.74
C ALA A 280 20.60 -10.51 11.58
N HIS A 281 19.68 -11.47 11.44
CA HIS A 281 19.59 -12.69 12.23
C HIS A 281 20.25 -13.93 11.59
N GLY A 282 20.86 -13.74 10.41
CA GLY A 282 21.62 -14.80 9.75
C GLY A 282 21.39 -14.91 8.26
N THR A 283 21.96 -15.96 7.68
CA THR A 283 21.87 -16.26 6.25
C THR A 283 21.12 -17.57 6.04
N SER A 284 20.25 -17.61 5.05
CA SER A 284 19.46 -18.78 4.68
C SER A 284 20.32 -19.90 4.13
N PRO A 285 19.80 -21.14 4.06
CA PRO A 285 20.28 -22.12 3.12
C PRO A 285 20.24 -21.57 1.69
N ALA A 286 21.14 -22.05 0.83
CA ALA A 286 21.14 -21.69 -0.58
C ALA A 286 19.99 -22.37 -1.32
N ALA A 287 19.28 -21.62 -2.15
CA ALA A 287 18.36 -22.17 -3.15
C ALA A 287 19.07 -22.17 -4.51
N ALA A 288 19.08 -23.31 -5.18
CA ALA A 288 19.72 -23.46 -6.49
C ALA A 288 18.67 -23.38 -7.61
N GLY A 289 19.04 -22.81 -8.76
CA GLY A 289 18.31 -23.01 -10.01
C GLY A 289 18.33 -24.48 -10.42
N ALA A 290 17.24 -24.96 -11.03
CA ALA A 290 17.06 -26.38 -11.34
C ALA A 290 18.14 -26.92 -12.27
N ASP A 291 18.54 -26.17 -13.32
CA ASP A 291 19.44 -26.58 -14.36
C ASP A 291 20.62 -25.62 -14.55
N ALA A 292 21.70 -26.15 -15.12
CA ALA A 292 22.78 -25.30 -15.61
C ALA A 292 22.34 -24.60 -16.90
N VAL A 293 22.66 -23.33 -17.04
CA VAL A 293 22.37 -22.53 -18.23
C VAL A 293 23.66 -22.16 -18.96
N THR A 294 23.63 -22.20 -20.29
CA THR A 294 24.78 -21.82 -21.13
C THR A 294 24.54 -20.42 -21.69
N THR A 295 25.44 -19.49 -21.41
CA THR A 295 25.41 -18.14 -22.00
C THR A 295 25.86 -18.20 -23.47
N ALA A 296 25.26 -17.40 -24.34
CA ALA A 296 25.55 -17.39 -25.77
C ALA A 296 25.57 -15.97 -26.33
N ALA A 297 26.50 -15.72 -27.24
CA ALA A 297 26.59 -14.44 -27.94
C ALA A 297 25.37 -14.22 -28.86
N VAL A 298 24.91 -12.97 -28.92
CA VAL A 298 23.85 -12.55 -29.83
C VAL A 298 24.44 -12.02 -31.14
N PRO A 299 23.74 -12.17 -32.30
CA PRO A 299 24.32 -11.95 -33.63
C PRO A 299 24.97 -10.57 -33.84
N ALA A 300 24.36 -9.48 -33.37
CA ALA A 300 24.88 -8.13 -33.55
C ALA A 300 25.64 -7.60 -32.34
N GLY A 301 25.86 -8.43 -31.31
CA GLY A 301 26.44 -8.05 -30.03
C GLY A 301 25.51 -7.20 -29.15
N SER A 302 25.53 -7.40 -27.86
CA SER A 302 24.63 -6.75 -26.88
C SER A 302 24.65 -5.22 -26.95
N ALA A 303 25.80 -4.61 -27.25
CA ALA A 303 25.93 -3.16 -27.36
C ALA A 303 25.03 -2.57 -28.45
N THR A 304 24.86 -3.27 -29.57
CA THR A 304 23.98 -2.82 -30.67
C THR A 304 22.53 -2.76 -30.23
N TYR A 305 22.03 -3.80 -29.56
CA TYR A 305 20.64 -3.86 -29.10
C TYR A 305 20.35 -2.84 -28.00
N ARG A 306 21.29 -2.64 -27.08
CA ARG A 306 21.19 -1.59 -26.04
C ARG A 306 21.09 -0.20 -26.68
N GLU A 307 21.90 0.07 -27.68
CA GLU A 307 21.93 1.38 -28.36
C GLU A 307 20.65 1.63 -29.16
N ILE A 308 20.09 0.60 -29.81
CA ILE A 308 18.79 0.72 -30.49
C ILE A 308 17.68 1.10 -29.51
N VAL A 309 17.59 0.39 -28.38
CA VAL A 309 16.58 0.68 -27.36
C VAL A 309 16.79 2.06 -26.75
N ARG A 310 18.04 2.43 -26.41
CA ARG A 310 18.34 3.75 -25.89
C ARG A 310 17.90 4.87 -26.82
N GLN A 311 18.24 4.80 -28.11
CA GLN A 311 17.84 5.80 -29.10
C GLN A 311 16.33 5.85 -29.31
N TYR A 312 15.65 4.71 -29.27
CA TYR A 312 14.19 4.64 -29.31
C TYR A 312 13.56 5.35 -28.12
N LEU A 313 14.08 5.14 -26.91
CA LEU A 313 13.62 5.82 -25.69
C LEU A 313 13.87 7.33 -25.75
N ASP A 314 15.05 7.75 -26.20
CA ASP A 314 15.40 9.17 -26.39
C ASP A 314 14.47 9.86 -27.41
N ALA A 315 14.15 9.17 -28.50
CA ALA A 315 13.23 9.70 -29.52
C ALA A 315 11.82 9.89 -28.95
N ARG A 316 11.33 8.95 -28.14
CA ARG A 316 10.04 9.07 -27.43
C ARG A 316 10.02 10.23 -26.43
N ALA A 317 11.06 10.35 -25.60
CA ALA A 317 11.22 11.44 -24.66
C ALA A 317 11.27 12.81 -25.38
N GLY A 318 11.96 12.88 -26.50
CA GLY A 318 12.02 14.08 -27.34
C GLY A 318 10.67 14.47 -27.96
N LEU A 319 9.83 13.51 -28.34
CA LEU A 319 8.46 13.78 -28.81
C LEU A 319 7.56 14.27 -27.68
N LEU A 320 7.68 13.69 -26.49
CA LEU A 320 6.88 14.07 -25.31
C LEU A 320 7.19 15.50 -24.85
N THR A 321 8.46 15.88 -24.82
CA THR A 321 8.89 17.23 -24.40
C THR A 321 8.78 18.29 -25.51
N GLY A 322 8.55 17.88 -26.75
CA GLY A 322 8.56 18.78 -27.91
C GLY A 322 9.96 19.13 -28.39
N LYS A 323 11.06 18.56 -27.82
CA LYS A 323 12.41 18.67 -28.39
C LYS A 323 12.44 18.21 -29.84
N HIS A 324 11.66 17.20 -30.17
CA HIS A 324 11.33 16.82 -31.55
C HIS A 324 9.87 17.18 -31.83
N ALA A 325 9.65 18.14 -32.73
CA ALA A 325 8.30 18.60 -33.08
C ALA A 325 7.48 17.50 -33.77
N THR A 326 8.14 16.65 -34.54
CA THR A 326 7.53 15.59 -35.35
C THR A 326 8.29 14.28 -35.25
N VAL A 327 7.62 13.18 -35.59
CA VAL A 327 8.24 11.85 -35.70
C VAL A 327 9.43 11.83 -36.63
N MET A 328 9.33 12.54 -37.77
CA MET A 328 10.40 12.62 -38.75
C MET A 328 11.64 13.32 -38.20
N ALA A 329 11.44 14.39 -37.40
CA ALA A 329 12.56 15.06 -36.70
C ALA A 329 13.23 14.14 -35.67
N ALA A 330 12.45 13.35 -34.92
CA ALA A 330 13.00 12.38 -33.97
C ALA A 330 13.79 11.26 -34.66
N LEU A 331 13.28 10.75 -35.80
CA LEU A 331 13.96 9.73 -36.59
C LEU A 331 15.24 10.28 -37.24
N ALA A 332 15.21 11.50 -37.78
CA ALA A 332 16.39 12.15 -38.38
C ALA A 332 17.53 12.38 -37.36
N ALA A 333 17.17 12.59 -36.09
CA ALA A 333 18.13 12.74 -34.98
C ALA A 333 18.73 11.42 -34.45
N SER A 334 18.23 10.28 -34.93
CA SER A 334 18.55 8.95 -34.38
C SER A 334 19.36 8.11 -35.40
N PRO A 335 20.67 7.87 -35.22
CA PRO A 335 21.49 7.06 -36.13
C PRO A 335 20.99 5.62 -36.35
N ARG A 336 20.24 5.06 -35.40
CA ARG A 336 19.63 3.72 -35.50
C ARG A 336 18.15 3.75 -35.86
N ALA A 337 17.64 4.85 -36.38
CA ALA A 337 16.20 5.04 -36.68
C ALA A 337 15.61 3.91 -37.50
N ALA A 338 16.32 3.37 -38.50
CA ALA A 338 15.87 2.24 -39.31
C ALA A 338 15.45 1.01 -38.48
N SER A 339 16.04 0.81 -37.32
CA SER A 339 15.74 -0.32 -36.44
C SER A 339 14.44 -0.16 -35.64
N PHE A 340 13.86 1.03 -35.50
CA PHE A 340 12.66 1.26 -34.69
C PHE A 340 11.66 2.24 -35.31
N GLN A 341 11.86 2.66 -36.54
CA GLN A 341 11.02 3.69 -37.19
C GLN A 341 9.53 3.32 -37.25
N ASP A 342 9.21 2.08 -37.57
CA ASP A 342 7.83 1.62 -37.69
C ASP A 342 7.13 1.57 -36.33
N LEU A 343 7.84 1.10 -35.31
CA LEU A 343 7.36 1.11 -33.94
C LEU A 343 7.14 2.57 -33.44
N LEU A 344 8.10 3.47 -33.68
CA LEU A 344 7.97 4.86 -33.27
C LEU A 344 6.83 5.57 -34.04
N LYS A 345 6.69 5.36 -35.37
CA LYS A 345 5.58 5.89 -36.14
C LYS A 345 4.23 5.43 -35.65
N ALA A 346 4.11 4.18 -35.22
CA ALA A 346 2.86 3.65 -34.68
C ALA A 346 2.47 4.28 -33.32
N GLN A 347 3.45 4.63 -32.49
CA GLN A 347 3.21 5.14 -31.13
C GLN A 347 3.22 6.68 -31.02
N ALA A 348 3.91 7.35 -31.92
CA ALA A 348 4.10 8.80 -31.86
C ALA A 348 2.81 9.63 -31.90
N PRO A 349 1.74 9.27 -32.64
CA PRO A 349 0.50 10.01 -32.59
C PRO A 349 -0.03 10.21 -31.19
N GLY A 350 -0.03 9.15 -30.34
CA GLY A 350 -0.47 9.24 -28.96
C GLY A 350 0.42 10.14 -28.09
N LEU A 351 1.73 10.14 -28.29
CA LEU A 351 2.67 11.01 -27.55
C LEU A 351 2.47 12.49 -27.94
N VAL A 352 2.34 12.77 -29.23
CA VAL A 352 2.12 14.14 -29.73
C VAL A 352 0.77 14.67 -29.27
N GLU A 353 -0.30 13.90 -29.41
CA GLU A 353 -1.63 14.26 -28.94
C GLU A 353 -1.66 14.53 -27.44
N SER A 354 -1.00 13.68 -26.63
CA SER A 354 -0.88 13.89 -25.19
C SER A 354 -0.16 15.19 -24.85
N ARG A 355 0.96 15.48 -25.51
CA ARG A 355 1.69 16.74 -25.39
C ARG A 355 0.81 17.93 -25.70
N GLU A 356 0.10 17.90 -26.84
CA GLU A 356 -0.76 18.98 -27.28
C GLU A 356 -1.98 19.17 -26.38
N ALA A 357 -2.54 18.07 -25.84
CA ALA A 357 -3.61 18.13 -24.86
C ALA A 357 -3.17 18.84 -23.59
N LEU A 358 -1.99 18.52 -23.08
CA LEU A 358 -1.41 19.21 -21.92
C LEU A 358 -1.13 20.68 -22.20
N ALA A 359 -0.56 20.99 -23.36
CA ALA A 359 -0.25 22.37 -23.76
C ALA A 359 -1.50 23.26 -23.85
N ARG A 360 -2.64 22.73 -24.34
CA ARG A 360 -3.94 23.45 -24.36
C ARG A 360 -4.41 23.83 -22.95
N HIS A 361 -3.93 23.16 -21.92
CA HIS A 361 -4.23 23.44 -20.52
C HIS A 361 -3.08 24.12 -19.78
N GLY A 362 -2.13 24.70 -20.50
CA GLY A 362 -1.00 25.43 -19.93
C GLY A 362 0.04 24.56 -19.24
N SER A 363 0.03 23.24 -19.50
CA SER A 363 1.00 22.30 -18.91
C SER A 363 1.91 21.74 -19.99
N THR A 364 3.21 21.63 -19.72
CA THR A 364 4.18 21.06 -20.66
C THR A 364 5.22 20.22 -19.96
N TYR A 365 5.65 19.12 -20.59
CA TYR A 365 6.88 18.46 -20.17
C TYR A 365 8.08 19.25 -20.67
N THR A 366 8.94 19.67 -19.75
CA THR A 366 10.14 20.45 -20.06
C THR A 366 11.40 19.59 -20.12
N ASP A 367 11.37 18.45 -19.47
CA ASP A 367 12.43 17.45 -19.51
C ASP A 367 11.84 16.04 -19.43
N ALA A 368 12.47 15.10 -20.11
CA ALA A 368 12.16 13.67 -20.00
C ALA A 368 13.41 12.86 -20.37
N THR A 369 13.70 11.86 -19.54
CA THR A 369 14.80 10.91 -19.74
C THR A 369 14.35 9.50 -19.47
N ALA A 370 14.99 8.52 -20.12
CA ALA A 370 14.79 7.10 -19.85
C ALA A 370 16.15 6.40 -19.89
N ALA A 371 16.54 5.79 -18.79
CA ALA A 371 17.79 5.05 -18.66
C ALA A 371 17.52 3.53 -18.56
N LEU A 372 18.46 2.74 -19.09
CA LEU A 372 18.40 1.28 -18.98
C LEU A 372 19.35 0.84 -17.86
N SER A 373 18.81 0.10 -16.91
CA SER A 373 19.57 -0.59 -15.87
C SER A 373 19.23 -2.09 -15.89
N ASP A 374 20.04 -2.92 -15.24
CA ASP A 374 19.85 -4.38 -15.17
C ASP A 374 19.59 -5.03 -16.55
N VAL A 375 20.44 -4.70 -17.52
CA VAL A 375 20.24 -5.11 -18.91
C VAL A 375 20.78 -6.49 -19.19
N LEU A 376 19.92 -7.41 -19.63
CA LEU A 376 20.28 -8.69 -20.22
C LEU A 376 19.84 -8.72 -21.68
N VAL A 377 20.75 -9.09 -22.59
CA VAL A 377 20.43 -9.39 -23.98
C VAL A 377 20.66 -10.89 -24.21
N GLY A 378 19.73 -11.55 -24.84
CA GLY A 378 19.82 -12.99 -25.07
C GLY A 378 18.98 -13.42 -26.26
N THR A 379 18.92 -14.74 -26.47
CA THR A 379 18.09 -15.36 -27.49
C THR A 379 17.07 -16.29 -26.82
N ASP A 380 15.80 -16.18 -27.19
CA ASP A 380 14.76 -17.08 -26.71
C ASP A 380 14.74 -18.42 -27.44
N ASP A 381 13.88 -19.34 -26.98
CA ASP A 381 13.76 -20.70 -27.52
C ASP A 381 13.34 -20.72 -29.01
N SER A 382 12.76 -19.62 -29.51
CA SER A 382 12.41 -19.46 -30.94
C SER A 382 13.54 -18.88 -31.78
N GLY A 383 14.71 -18.62 -31.19
CA GLY A 383 15.85 -18.00 -31.85
C GLY A 383 15.76 -16.48 -32.02
N ARG A 384 14.74 -15.83 -31.42
CA ARG A 384 14.61 -14.37 -31.47
C ARG A 384 15.46 -13.71 -30.38
N VAL A 385 16.13 -12.62 -30.74
CA VAL A 385 16.88 -11.87 -29.75
C VAL A 385 15.91 -11.04 -28.90
N PHE A 386 16.16 -11.02 -27.60
CA PHE A 386 15.47 -10.16 -26.65
C PHE A 386 16.45 -9.29 -25.86
N LEU A 387 15.98 -8.15 -25.39
CA LEU A 387 16.60 -7.32 -24.37
C LEU A 387 15.61 -7.17 -23.22
N ARG A 388 15.99 -7.60 -22.02
CA ARG A 388 15.29 -7.29 -20.77
C ARG A 388 16.07 -6.23 -20.01
N ALA A 389 15.37 -5.24 -19.49
CA ALA A 389 15.98 -4.19 -18.70
C ALA A 389 14.95 -3.59 -17.73
N ALA A 390 15.42 -3.01 -16.64
CA ALA A 390 14.68 -1.99 -15.94
C ALA A 390 14.85 -0.68 -16.70
N VAL A 391 13.72 -0.04 -17.04
CA VAL A 391 13.68 1.29 -17.65
C VAL A 391 13.36 2.28 -16.54
N ASP A 392 14.35 3.09 -16.19
CA ASP A 392 14.24 4.16 -15.19
C ASP A 392 13.89 5.46 -15.92
N GLU A 393 12.67 5.94 -15.71
CA GLU A 393 12.12 7.09 -16.40
C GLU A 393 11.96 8.26 -15.45
N LYS A 394 12.25 9.45 -15.96
CA LYS A 394 12.03 10.72 -15.26
C LYS A 394 11.48 11.75 -16.22
N ALA A 395 10.46 12.51 -15.79
CA ALA A 395 9.96 13.64 -16.54
C ALA A 395 9.59 14.79 -15.61
N VAL A 396 9.75 16.02 -16.11
CA VAL A 396 9.40 17.25 -15.38
C VAL A 396 8.23 17.93 -16.07
N LEU A 397 7.09 17.99 -15.37
CA LEU A 397 5.88 18.66 -15.83
C LEU A 397 5.80 20.06 -15.23
N LYS A 398 5.80 21.10 -16.06
CA LYS A 398 5.48 22.49 -15.67
C LYS A 398 4.01 22.81 -15.89
N GLN A 399 3.44 23.58 -14.97
CA GLN A 399 2.02 23.96 -14.97
C GLN A 399 1.88 25.49 -15.04
N GLY A 400 1.88 26.04 -16.25
CA GLY A 400 1.78 27.48 -16.48
C GLY A 400 3.12 28.22 -16.39
N ALA A 401 3.07 29.53 -16.69
CA ALA A 401 4.26 30.39 -16.67
C ALA A 401 4.78 30.64 -15.24
N ASP A 402 3.90 30.55 -14.26
CA ASP A 402 4.22 30.83 -12.85
C ASP A 402 4.79 29.62 -12.10
N ASP A 403 5.04 28.50 -12.78
CA ASP A 403 5.68 27.32 -12.19
C ASP A 403 7.17 27.25 -12.60
N PRO A 404 8.08 27.84 -11.81
CA PRO A 404 9.48 27.99 -12.21
C PRO A 404 10.25 26.65 -12.23
N THR A 405 9.85 25.69 -11.41
CA THR A 405 10.61 24.44 -11.18
C THR A 405 9.96 23.22 -11.85
N GLY A 406 8.66 23.20 -11.97
CA GLY A 406 7.92 22.01 -12.40
C GLY A 406 7.89 20.92 -11.34
N GLU A 407 7.09 19.90 -11.57
CA GLU A 407 6.97 18.72 -10.73
C GLU A 407 7.62 17.53 -11.44
N ALA A 408 8.57 16.87 -10.76
CA ALA A 408 9.24 15.68 -11.29
C ALA A 408 8.37 14.45 -11.03
N ASP A 409 8.12 13.69 -12.10
CA ASP A 409 7.56 12.34 -12.06
C ASP A 409 8.68 11.34 -12.36
N GLU A 410 8.86 10.33 -11.52
CA GLU A 410 9.86 9.29 -11.69
C GLU A 410 9.18 7.92 -11.63
N GLY A 411 9.71 6.96 -12.39
CA GLY A 411 9.20 5.60 -12.39
C GLY A 411 10.23 4.60 -12.88
N ARG A 412 10.15 3.37 -12.40
CA ARG A 412 10.96 2.24 -12.84
C ARG A 412 10.05 1.10 -13.26
N GLN A 413 10.30 0.52 -14.42
CA GLN A 413 9.53 -0.59 -14.95
C GLN A 413 10.43 -1.62 -15.63
N GLU A 414 10.15 -2.89 -15.39
CA GLU A 414 10.72 -3.99 -16.16
C GLU A 414 10.12 -4.03 -17.55
N GLN A 415 10.96 -4.08 -18.55
CA GLN A 415 10.55 -4.14 -19.94
C GLN A 415 11.32 -5.21 -20.70
N ARG A 416 10.61 -5.95 -21.55
CA ARG A 416 11.19 -6.85 -22.55
C ARG A 416 11.00 -6.27 -23.93
N PHE A 417 12.10 -6.14 -24.65
CA PHE A 417 12.16 -5.74 -26.05
C PHE A 417 12.55 -6.97 -26.86
N THR A 418 11.93 -7.19 -28.01
CA THR A 418 12.29 -8.28 -28.92
C THR A 418 12.76 -7.73 -30.26
N PHE A 419 13.52 -8.53 -30.97
CA PHE A 419 14.09 -8.12 -32.24
C PHE A 419 13.88 -9.20 -33.30
N SER A 420 13.42 -8.76 -34.48
CA SER A 420 13.55 -9.52 -35.72
C SER A 420 14.73 -9.00 -36.54
N THR A 421 15.08 -9.68 -37.61
CA THR A 421 16.13 -9.23 -38.52
C THR A 421 15.52 -8.94 -39.88
N ASN A 422 15.95 -7.83 -40.50
CA ASN A 422 15.63 -7.49 -41.86
C ASN A 422 16.93 -7.19 -42.60
N GLY A 423 17.32 -8.00 -43.60
CA GLY A 423 18.59 -7.87 -44.29
C GLY A 423 19.82 -7.89 -43.39
N GLY A 424 19.75 -8.63 -42.25
CA GLY A 424 20.82 -8.70 -41.25
C GLY A 424 20.78 -7.59 -40.19
N ALA A 425 19.95 -6.55 -40.34
CA ALA A 425 19.81 -5.48 -39.36
C ALA A 425 18.73 -5.80 -38.32
N PRO A 426 18.96 -5.53 -37.01
CA PRO A 426 17.95 -5.73 -35.97
C PRO A 426 16.78 -4.73 -36.11
N ILE A 427 15.55 -5.23 -36.04
CA ILE A 427 14.32 -4.45 -35.98
C ILE A 427 13.66 -4.65 -34.64
N LEU A 428 13.45 -3.54 -33.92
CA LEU A 428 12.88 -3.50 -32.58
C LEU A 428 11.36 -3.72 -32.60
N HIS A 429 10.91 -4.58 -31.72
CA HIS A 429 9.50 -4.78 -31.39
C HIS A 429 9.31 -4.65 -29.87
N LEU A 430 8.11 -4.19 -29.44
CA LEU A 430 7.69 -4.31 -28.05
C LEU A 430 6.95 -5.62 -27.88
N GLU A 431 7.34 -6.40 -26.93
CA GLU A 431 6.51 -7.48 -26.43
C GLU A 431 5.70 -6.93 -25.25
N ALA A 432 4.39 -7.04 -25.33
CA ALA A 432 3.55 -6.86 -24.17
C ALA A 432 3.74 -8.05 -23.22
N ASP A 433 4.76 -8.04 -22.39
CA ASP A 433 4.83 -8.94 -21.25
C ASP A 433 3.74 -8.51 -20.29
N ALA A 434 2.56 -9.06 -20.45
CA ALA A 434 1.49 -8.89 -19.51
C ALA A 434 1.69 -9.81 -18.30
N PRO A 435 1.89 -9.29 -17.11
CA PRO A 435 0.97 -9.62 -16.04
C PRO A 435 -0.21 -8.66 -16.15
N ALA A 436 -1.31 -9.19 -16.38
CA ALA A 436 -2.72 -8.85 -16.27
C ALA A 436 -3.20 -7.44 -15.80
N ALA A 437 -2.37 -6.44 -15.65
CA ALA A 437 -2.76 -5.09 -15.24
C ALA A 437 -2.54 -4.01 -16.31
N GLU A 438 -1.83 -4.30 -17.40
CA GLU A 438 -1.24 -3.26 -18.25
C GLU A 438 -1.51 -3.38 -19.73
N THR A 439 -2.60 -4.01 -20.10
CA THR A 439 -3.17 -3.96 -21.46
C THR A 439 -3.66 -2.55 -21.85
N VAL A 440 -3.14 -1.51 -21.19
CA VAL A 440 -3.55 -0.13 -21.47
C VAL A 440 -2.78 0.50 -22.63
N LEU A 441 -1.60 -0.03 -22.97
CA LEU A 441 -0.73 0.61 -23.97
C LEU A 441 -1.10 0.29 -25.43
N THR A 442 -1.83 -0.79 -25.69
CA THR A 442 -2.33 -1.10 -27.05
C THR A 442 -3.71 -0.54 -27.32
N GLU A 443 -4.50 -0.22 -26.30
CA GLU A 443 -5.80 0.43 -26.48
C GLU A 443 -5.71 1.97 -26.59
N SER A 444 -4.59 2.58 -26.24
CA SER A 444 -4.48 4.03 -26.20
C SER A 444 -4.54 4.70 -27.58
N ALA A 445 -4.11 4.02 -28.63
CA ALA A 445 -4.20 4.59 -29.99
C ALA A 445 -5.62 4.60 -30.57
N SER A 446 -6.52 3.72 -30.09
CA SER A 446 -7.89 3.62 -30.58
C SER A 446 -8.95 4.26 -29.67
N THR A 447 -8.62 4.53 -28.39
CA THR A 447 -9.58 5.12 -27.44
C THR A 447 -9.60 6.64 -27.41
N TRP A 448 -8.67 7.30 -28.11
CA TRP A 448 -8.61 8.77 -28.18
C TRP A 448 -9.68 9.39 -29.08
N GLN A 449 -10.35 8.64 -29.93
CA GLN A 449 -11.42 9.11 -30.82
C GLN A 449 -12.77 9.35 -30.09
N GLY A 450 -12.78 9.93 -28.93
CA GLY A 450 -14.01 10.21 -28.20
C GLY A 450 -13.84 11.05 -26.96
N LEU A 451 -12.73 11.72 -26.81
CA LEU A 451 -12.51 12.64 -25.68
C LEU A 451 -13.29 13.93 -25.95
N ASP A 452 -14.35 14.16 -25.20
CA ASP A 452 -14.95 15.49 -25.08
C ASP A 452 -13.92 16.44 -24.43
N VAL A 453 -13.11 17.12 -25.25
CA VAL A 453 -12.28 18.23 -24.80
C VAL A 453 -13.23 19.39 -24.54
N ALA A 454 -13.48 19.68 -23.28
CA ALA A 454 -14.26 20.83 -22.92
C ALA A 454 -13.46 22.10 -23.22
N PRO A 455 -14.06 23.12 -23.89
CA PRO A 455 -13.42 24.41 -24.11
C PRO A 455 -13.01 25.04 -22.78
N ALA A 456 -11.90 25.77 -22.78
CA ALA A 456 -11.46 26.59 -21.66
C ALA A 456 -12.53 27.67 -21.42
N GLU A 457 -13.35 27.47 -20.38
CA GLU A 457 -14.20 28.53 -19.86
C GLU A 457 -13.54 29.10 -18.60
N GLY A 458 -13.60 30.42 -18.53
CA GLY A 458 -13.00 31.28 -17.54
C GLY A 458 -13.28 30.83 -16.12
N GLN A 459 -12.40 31.25 -15.25
CA GLN A 459 -12.57 31.26 -13.81
C GLN A 459 -13.94 31.79 -13.44
N ASP A 460 -14.75 30.94 -12.86
CA ASP A 460 -15.80 31.34 -11.96
C ASP A 460 -15.92 30.26 -10.90
N ALA A 461 -15.47 30.67 -9.87
CA ALA A 461 -16.12 31.17 -8.66
C ALA A 461 -16.68 30.04 -7.80
N ASP A 462 -16.10 29.98 -6.74
CA ASP A 462 -16.62 29.89 -5.38
C ASP A 462 -18.14 29.93 -5.33
N ASP A 463 -18.64 29.13 -4.39
CA ASP A 463 -20.00 29.10 -3.90
C ASP A 463 -21.02 28.21 -4.61
N VAL A 464 -20.82 26.90 -4.43
CA VAL A 464 -21.98 26.08 -4.02
C VAL A 464 -21.87 25.94 -2.51
N PRO A 465 -22.84 26.41 -1.73
CA PRO A 465 -22.83 26.22 -0.28
C PRO A 465 -22.69 24.73 0.02
N ASP A 466 -21.69 24.37 0.81
CA ASP A 466 -21.61 23.08 1.47
C ASP A 466 -22.78 23.02 2.47
N GLU A 467 -23.97 22.65 2.02
CA GLU A 467 -25.01 22.26 2.98
C GLU A 467 -24.51 20.98 3.67
N PRO A 468 -24.29 21.07 4.99
CA PRO A 468 -23.80 19.94 5.74
C PRO A 468 -24.88 18.86 5.72
N ILE A 469 -24.56 17.70 5.13
CA ILE A 469 -25.38 16.52 5.36
C ILE A 469 -25.19 16.16 6.82
N ALA A 470 -26.24 16.40 7.62
CA ALA A 470 -26.25 16.03 9.02
C ALA A 470 -26.12 14.52 9.15
N LEU A 471 -25.32 14.07 10.10
CA LEU A 471 -25.26 12.66 10.48
C LEU A 471 -26.39 12.39 11.50
N ASP A 472 -27.02 11.22 11.39
CA ASP A 472 -27.94 10.73 12.41
C ASP A 472 -27.20 10.36 13.71
N ALA A 473 -27.93 9.90 14.72
CA ALA A 473 -27.38 9.54 16.02
C ALA A 473 -26.34 8.39 15.94
N ASP A 474 -26.36 7.60 14.85
CA ASP A 474 -25.43 6.50 14.58
C ASP A 474 -24.22 6.92 13.72
N GLY A 475 -24.15 8.21 13.35
CA GLY A 475 -23.04 8.77 12.56
C GLY A 475 -23.17 8.54 11.05
N PHE A 476 -24.37 8.33 10.54
CA PHE A 476 -24.66 8.15 9.11
C PHE A 476 -25.37 9.37 8.52
N PRO A 477 -25.31 9.57 7.19
CA PRO A 477 -26.07 10.64 6.54
C PRO A 477 -27.56 10.51 6.83
N ALA A 478 -28.18 11.54 7.39
CA ALA A 478 -29.60 11.60 7.64
C ALA A 478 -30.38 11.51 6.31
N GLU A 479 -31.56 10.88 6.31
CA GLU A 479 -32.40 10.74 5.12
C GLU A 479 -32.91 12.13 4.68
N GLU A 480 -32.49 12.59 3.51
CA GLU A 480 -33.20 13.67 2.83
C GLU A 480 -34.47 13.11 2.20
N THR A 481 -35.62 13.59 2.64
CA THR A 481 -36.93 13.37 2.01
C THR A 481 -37.03 14.24 0.76
N GLY A 482 -36.38 13.81 -0.30
CA GLY A 482 -36.41 14.42 -1.63
C GLY A 482 -36.95 13.47 -2.68
N THR A 483 -38.03 13.86 -3.33
CA THR A 483 -38.74 13.17 -4.40
C THR A 483 -37.79 12.67 -5.51
N VAL A 484 -37.77 11.35 -5.70
CA VAL A 484 -37.06 10.66 -6.77
C VAL A 484 -37.68 11.04 -8.12
N GLN A 485 -37.07 11.93 -8.86
CA GLN A 485 -37.35 12.04 -10.29
C GLN A 485 -36.69 10.88 -11.03
N ARG A 486 -37.51 9.94 -11.48
CA ARG A 486 -37.14 8.96 -12.50
C ARG A 486 -36.80 9.70 -13.79
N ALA A 487 -35.53 9.89 -14.08
CA ALA A 487 -35.07 10.32 -15.41
C ALA A 487 -34.48 9.12 -16.14
N ILE A 488 -35.09 8.81 -17.24
CA ILE A 488 -34.66 7.91 -18.31
C ILE A 488 -33.32 8.39 -18.87
N ALA A 489 -32.26 7.62 -18.67
CA ALA A 489 -31.06 7.69 -19.52
C ALA A 489 -30.32 6.35 -19.49
N LEU A 490 -30.78 5.43 -20.28
CA LEU A 490 -30.11 4.20 -20.70
C LEU A 490 -29.09 4.52 -21.80
N ARG A 491 -27.99 5.23 -21.49
CA ARG A 491 -26.77 5.22 -22.35
C ARG A 491 -25.58 5.70 -21.55
N ALA A 492 -24.62 4.80 -21.30
CA ALA A 492 -23.33 5.00 -20.63
C ALA A 492 -23.38 5.20 -19.09
N ALA A 493 -24.12 4.34 -18.40
CA ALA A 493 -24.03 4.26 -16.93
C ALA A 493 -22.67 3.66 -16.50
N VAL A 494 -22.08 4.18 -15.41
CA VAL A 494 -20.95 3.52 -14.75
C VAL A 494 -21.44 2.16 -14.24
N SER A 495 -20.68 1.09 -14.54
CA SER A 495 -21.00 -0.24 -14.05
C SER A 495 -20.67 -0.36 -12.56
N GLY A 496 -21.67 -0.25 -11.68
CA GLY A 496 -21.49 -0.39 -10.24
C GLY A 496 -20.97 -1.79 -9.85
N SER A 497 -21.55 -2.84 -10.45
CA SER A 497 -21.09 -4.22 -10.21
C SER A 497 -19.67 -4.45 -10.70
N GLY A 498 -19.29 -3.88 -11.85
CA GLY A 498 -17.93 -3.92 -12.36
C GLY A 498 -16.93 -3.21 -11.43
N THR A 499 -17.29 -2.01 -10.94
CA THR A 499 -16.50 -1.25 -9.95
C THR A 499 -16.27 -2.08 -8.68
N ALA A 500 -17.32 -2.64 -8.11
CA ALA A 500 -17.23 -3.45 -6.90
C ALA A 500 -16.42 -4.75 -7.09
N LYS A 501 -16.57 -5.42 -8.23
CA LYS A 501 -15.81 -6.62 -8.58
C LYS A 501 -14.33 -6.31 -8.72
N TRP A 502 -13.99 -5.22 -9.42
CA TRP A 502 -12.60 -4.79 -9.58
C TRP A 502 -12.00 -4.46 -8.21
N ALA A 503 -12.66 -3.67 -7.37
CA ALA A 503 -12.19 -3.31 -6.04
C ALA A 503 -11.97 -4.54 -5.15
N SER A 504 -12.86 -5.53 -5.20
CA SER A 504 -12.73 -6.76 -4.43
C SER A 504 -11.55 -7.63 -4.89
N LYS A 505 -11.27 -7.66 -6.20
CA LYS A 505 -10.17 -8.44 -6.79
C LYS A 505 -8.80 -7.78 -6.52
N ASN A 506 -8.73 -6.45 -6.55
CA ASN A 506 -7.47 -5.69 -6.55
C ASN A 506 -7.13 -5.07 -5.18
N ILE A 507 -7.77 -5.50 -4.09
CA ILE A 507 -7.57 -4.93 -2.75
C ILE A 507 -6.15 -5.16 -2.21
N GLY A 508 -5.46 -6.20 -2.64
CA GLY A 508 -4.10 -6.53 -2.23
C GLY A 508 -3.00 -5.98 -3.17
N THR A 509 -3.36 -5.12 -4.13
CA THR A 509 -2.36 -4.53 -5.03
C THR A 509 -1.47 -3.52 -4.30
N LYS A 510 -0.21 -3.40 -4.73
CA LYS A 510 0.74 -2.43 -4.19
C LYS A 510 0.19 -1.00 -4.33
N TRP A 511 0.37 -0.20 -3.30
CA TRP A 511 0.02 1.23 -3.36
C TRP A 511 0.95 1.96 -4.32
N GLU A 512 0.38 2.87 -5.09
CA GLU A 512 1.14 3.69 -6.04
C GLU A 512 1.57 5.03 -5.44
N TYR A 513 0.87 5.46 -4.38
CA TYR A 513 1.09 6.75 -3.72
C TYR A 513 1.01 6.56 -2.21
N GLY A 514 1.67 7.43 -1.44
CA GLY A 514 1.64 7.41 0.01
C GLY A 514 0.21 7.50 0.61
N GLN A 515 -0.70 8.20 -0.08
CA GLN A 515 -2.15 8.19 0.19
C GLN A 515 -2.87 7.70 -1.06
N ASP A 516 -3.22 6.43 -1.08
CA ASP A 516 -3.69 5.72 -2.29
C ASP A 516 -5.21 5.46 -2.34
N CYS A 517 -5.97 5.89 -1.34
CA CYS A 517 -7.39 5.59 -1.22
C CYS A 517 -8.22 6.09 -2.43
N THR A 518 -8.01 7.33 -2.84
CA THR A 518 -8.76 7.92 -3.97
C THR A 518 -8.26 7.40 -5.32
N ASN A 519 -6.96 7.13 -5.45
CA ASN A 519 -6.42 6.46 -6.63
C ASN A 519 -7.04 5.06 -6.81
N PHE A 520 -7.13 4.27 -5.74
CA PHE A 520 -7.79 2.98 -5.76
C PHE A 520 -9.26 3.07 -6.21
N VAL A 521 -10.01 4.04 -5.66
CA VAL A 521 -11.40 4.32 -6.06
C VAL A 521 -11.48 4.72 -7.53
N SER A 522 -10.62 5.63 -7.98
CA SER A 522 -10.57 6.08 -9.39
C SER A 522 -10.25 4.93 -10.34
N LYS A 523 -9.31 4.06 -9.99
CA LYS A 523 -9.03 2.84 -10.75
C LYS A 523 -10.21 1.87 -10.79
N ALA A 524 -10.90 1.68 -9.67
CA ALA A 524 -12.11 0.84 -9.63
C ALA A 524 -13.21 1.37 -10.56
N LEU A 525 -13.40 2.69 -10.59
CA LEU A 525 -14.35 3.35 -11.49
C LEU A 525 -13.92 3.25 -12.96
N TYR A 526 -12.64 3.42 -13.25
CA TYR A 526 -12.11 3.39 -14.61
C TYR A 526 -12.07 1.96 -15.17
N TYR A 527 -11.35 1.05 -14.52
CA TYR A 527 -11.16 -0.32 -15.01
C TYR A 527 -12.40 -1.19 -14.82
N GLY A 528 -13.03 -1.11 -13.65
CA GLY A 528 -14.22 -1.90 -13.31
C GLY A 528 -15.51 -1.26 -13.79
N GLY A 529 -15.68 0.01 -13.48
CA GLY A 529 -16.89 0.77 -13.77
C GLY A 529 -17.01 1.25 -15.22
N LYS A 530 -15.92 1.20 -15.98
CA LYS A 530 -15.83 1.73 -17.37
C LYS A 530 -16.20 3.21 -17.45
N MET A 531 -15.92 3.95 -16.36
CA MET A 531 -16.12 5.39 -16.35
C MET A 531 -15.09 6.07 -17.24
N LYS A 532 -15.53 6.92 -18.15
CA LYS A 532 -14.64 7.62 -19.08
C LYS A 532 -13.84 8.69 -18.37
N THR A 533 -12.55 8.79 -18.70
CA THR A 533 -11.69 9.91 -18.27
C THR A 533 -12.20 11.23 -18.83
N ARG A 534 -11.82 12.32 -18.18
CA ARG A 534 -12.08 13.68 -18.64
C ARG A 534 -10.77 14.44 -18.57
N MET A 535 -10.22 14.73 -19.75
CA MET A 535 -8.96 15.46 -19.86
C MET A 535 -9.16 16.93 -19.45
N GLY A 536 -8.09 17.55 -18.96
CA GLY A 536 -8.07 18.94 -18.52
C GLY A 536 -6.80 19.23 -17.74
N GLY A 537 -6.60 20.46 -17.33
CA GLY A 537 -5.46 20.84 -16.47
C GLY A 537 -5.41 20.02 -15.18
N ARG A 538 -4.22 19.65 -14.76
CA ARG A 538 -3.98 18.74 -13.62
C ARG A 538 -4.65 19.20 -12.33
N LYS A 539 -4.66 20.51 -12.06
CA LYS A 539 -5.23 21.14 -10.85
C LYS A 539 -6.74 21.39 -10.95
N HIS A 540 -7.34 21.29 -12.14
CA HIS A 540 -8.74 21.61 -12.34
C HIS A 540 -9.67 20.49 -11.90
N ASP A 541 -10.64 20.78 -11.04
CA ASP A 541 -11.63 19.82 -10.54
C ASP A 541 -12.55 19.25 -11.66
N ARG A 542 -12.59 19.90 -12.83
CA ARG A 542 -13.29 19.41 -14.02
C ARG A 542 -12.58 18.23 -14.68
N ALA A 543 -11.25 18.13 -14.57
CA ALA A 543 -10.45 17.03 -15.10
C ALA A 543 -10.54 15.80 -14.20
N TRP A 544 -10.52 14.61 -14.78
CA TRP A 544 -10.40 13.35 -14.06
C TRP A 544 -9.74 12.33 -14.96
N TRP A 545 -8.42 12.16 -14.80
CA TRP A 545 -7.61 11.30 -15.66
C TRP A 545 -6.35 10.86 -14.94
N GLN A 546 -5.84 9.69 -15.35
CA GLN A 546 -4.49 9.21 -15.10
C GLN A 546 -3.93 8.75 -16.45
N GLN A 547 -2.68 9.05 -16.70
CA GLN A 547 -1.95 8.63 -17.87
C GLN A 547 -0.63 8.03 -17.46
N TYR A 548 -0.24 6.98 -18.17
CA TYR A 548 1.05 6.36 -18.05
C TYR A 548 1.85 6.72 -19.28
N TYR A 549 3.01 7.32 -19.11
CA TYR A 549 3.90 7.67 -20.19
C TYR A 549 5.13 6.76 -20.17
N LEU A 550 5.81 6.66 -21.33
CA LEU A 550 7.09 5.97 -21.44
C LEU A 550 7.03 4.56 -20.80
N PHE A 551 6.12 3.69 -21.27
CA PHE A 551 5.88 2.32 -20.80
C PHE A 551 5.20 2.16 -19.44
N GLY A 552 4.57 3.21 -18.91
CA GLY A 552 3.82 3.14 -17.66
C GLY A 552 4.60 3.49 -16.40
N SER A 553 5.88 3.81 -16.51
CA SER A 553 6.69 4.21 -15.37
C SER A 553 6.34 5.61 -14.88
N ILE A 554 6.07 6.54 -15.79
CA ILE A 554 5.62 7.88 -15.41
C ILE A 554 4.12 7.90 -15.27
N LYS A 555 3.66 8.14 -14.05
CA LYS A 555 2.25 8.15 -13.65
C LYS A 555 1.78 9.59 -13.49
N ASN A 556 1.33 10.22 -14.56
CA ASN A 556 0.73 11.54 -14.48
C ASN A 556 -0.79 11.45 -14.25
N LYS A 557 -1.33 12.33 -13.40
CA LYS A 557 -2.73 12.31 -13.00
C LYS A 557 -3.25 13.69 -12.68
N SER A 558 -4.55 13.89 -12.84
CA SER A 558 -5.24 15.05 -12.29
C SER A 558 -5.36 14.93 -10.76
N TYR A 559 -5.44 16.05 -10.06
CA TYR A 559 -5.67 16.04 -8.60
C TYR A 559 -6.99 15.36 -8.23
N THR A 560 -7.98 15.42 -9.09
CA THR A 560 -9.26 14.72 -8.92
C THR A 560 -9.15 13.19 -8.98
N TRP A 561 -8.08 12.66 -9.60
CA TRP A 561 -7.84 11.22 -9.64
C TRP A 561 -7.36 10.67 -8.30
N SER A 562 -6.56 11.42 -7.56
CA SER A 562 -5.88 10.95 -6.35
C SER A 562 -6.17 11.76 -5.08
N GLY A 563 -6.72 12.96 -5.18
CA GLY A 563 -7.11 13.79 -4.05
C GLY A 563 -8.60 13.66 -3.75
N THR A 564 -8.97 13.29 -2.54
CA THR A 564 -10.36 12.96 -2.17
C THR A 564 -11.30 14.14 -2.33
N GLU A 565 -10.92 15.33 -1.87
CA GLU A 565 -11.77 16.52 -2.00
C GLU A 565 -11.94 16.95 -3.46
N ASN A 566 -10.86 16.94 -4.24
CA ASN A 566 -10.93 17.23 -5.67
C ASN A 566 -11.81 16.20 -6.39
N PHE A 567 -11.71 14.92 -6.03
CA PHE A 567 -12.58 13.86 -6.54
C PHE A 567 -14.05 14.12 -6.18
N ARG A 568 -14.35 14.48 -4.94
CA ARG A 568 -15.71 14.82 -4.49
C ARG A 568 -16.30 15.95 -5.34
N ARG A 569 -15.57 17.07 -5.50
CA ARG A 569 -16.00 18.21 -6.33
C ARG A 569 -16.21 17.79 -7.77
N HIS A 570 -15.31 16.99 -8.34
CA HIS A 570 -15.48 16.44 -9.69
C HIS A 570 -16.78 15.64 -9.81
N MET A 571 -17.02 14.71 -8.89
CA MET A 571 -18.20 13.86 -8.92
C MET A 571 -19.51 14.66 -8.74
N THR A 572 -19.55 15.56 -7.79
CA THR A 572 -20.78 16.33 -7.47
C THR A 572 -21.03 17.44 -8.50
N LYS A 573 -20.03 18.28 -8.78
CA LYS A 573 -20.18 19.45 -9.63
C LYS A 573 -20.21 19.12 -11.12
N TYR A 574 -19.30 18.24 -11.57
CA TYR A 574 -19.07 18.00 -12.99
C TYR A 574 -19.63 16.69 -13.51
N ARG A 575 -19.81 15.68 -12.67
CA ARG A 575 -20.47 14.40 -13.01
C ARG A 575 -21.92 14.34 -12.54
N LYS A 576 -22.37 15.32 -11.75
CA LYS A 576 -23.74 15.34 -11.18
C LYS A 576 -24.08 14.02 -10.48
N ALA A 577 -23.10 13.44 -9.78
CA ALA A 577 -23.29 12.23 -9.02
C ALA A 577 -24.20 12.52 -7.82
N PRO A 578 -25.35 11.86 -7.70
CA PRO A 578 -26.24 12.08 -6.56
C PRO A 578 -25.62 11.51 -5.28
N SER A 579 -25.87 12.17 -4.16
CA SER A 579 -25.71 11.58 -2.85
C SER A 579 -26.82 10.54 -2.63
N VAL A 580 -26.50 9.44 -1.95
CA VAL A 580 -27.44 8.37 -1.65
C VAL A 580 -27.36 8.00 -0.18
N SER A 581 -28.50 7.65 0.43
CA SER A 581 -28.54 7.16 1.81
C SER A 581 -27.86 5.78 1.95
N LYS A 582 -27.42 5.42 3.14
CA LYS A 582 -26.85 4.10 3.46
C LYS A 582 -27.76 2.98 2.98
N ARG A 583 -29.09 3.09 3.21
CA ARG A 583 -30.08 2.08 2.82
C ARG A 583 -30.15 1.88 1.31
N ASN A 584 -30.00 2.97 0.54
CA ASN A 584 -30.10 2.98 -0.92
C ASN A 584 -28.76 2.77 -1.63
N ALA A 585 -27.66 2.68 -0.88
CA ALA A 585 -26.35 2.45 -1.46
C ALA A 585 -26.26 1.06 -2.11
N ARG A 586 -25.52 0.99 -3.23
CA ARG A 586 -25.36 -0.21 -4.06
C ARG A 586 -23.89 -0.49 -4.32
N PRO A 587 -23.51 -1.73 -4.67
CA PRO A 587 -22.16 -2.02 -5.14
C PRO A 587 -21.72 -1.05 -6.24
N GLY A 588 -20.54 -0.45 -6.07
CA GLY A 588 -19.97 0.57 -6.95
C GLY A 588 -20.24 2.01 -6.56
N ASP A 589 -21.08 2.27 -5.56
CA ASP A 589 -21.16 3.60 -4.93
C ASP A 589 -19.88 3.88 -4.14
N ILE A 590 -19.54 5.16 -3.96
CA ILE A 590 -18.30 5.60 -3.32
C ILE A 590 -18.61 6.28 -2.01
N VAL A 591 -17.95 5.84 -0.95
CA VAL A 591 -18.02 6.47 0.38
C VAL A 591 -16.82 7.39 0.54
N LEU A 592 -17.07 8.62 0.94
CA LEU A 592 -16.05 9.61 1.26
C LEU A 592 -16.17 10.01 2.73
N PHE A 593 -15.04 10.13 3.40
CA PHE A 593 -14.96 10.43 4.83
C PHE A 593 -14.26 11.77 5.07
N LYS A 594 -14.79 12.56 6.01
CA LYS A 594 -14.19 13.78 6.51
C LYS A 594 -14.06 13.70 8.03
N TRP A 595 -12.87 13.91 8.55
CA TRP A 595 -12.61 13.96 9.98
C TRP A 595 -12.80 15.39 10.51
N LYS A 596 -13.13 15.51 11.79
CA LYS A 596 -13.41 16.79 12.46
C LYS A 596 -12.27 17.81 12.36
N LYS A 597 -11.03 17.36 12.51
CA LYS A 597 -9.86 18.25 12.41
C LYS A 597 -9.47 18.59 10.98
N GLU A 598 -10.02 17.89 10.01
CA GLU A 598 -9.73 18.11 8.60
C GLU A 598 -10.69 19.13 7.99
N ARG A 599 -10.16 20.02 7.16
CA ARG A 599 -11.00 21.00 6.45
C ARG A 599 -11.79 20.39 5.30
N VAL A 600 -11.32 19.27 4.76
CA VAL A 600 -11.80 18.63 3.53
C VAL A 600 -11.99 17.13 3.71
N TYR A 601 -12.68 16.49 2.76
CA TYR A 601 -12.72 15.03 2.68
C TYR A 601 -11.34 14.49 2.29
N ASN A 602 -10.83 13.51 3.02
CA ASN A 602 -9.47 13.02 2.86
C ASN A 602 -9.34 11.49 2.74
N HIS A 603 -10.45 10.75 2.78
CA HIS A 603 -10.43 9.31 2.56
C HIS A 603 -11.62 8.84 1.71
N ALA A 604 -11.41 7.77 0.93
CA ALA A 604 -12.39 7.22 0.01
C ALA A 604 -12.41 5.69 0.02
N ALA A 605 -13.59 5.10 -0.15
CA ALA A 605 -13.80 3.67 -0.22
C ALA A 605 -14.87 3.30 -1.26
N VAL A 606 -14.81 2.08 -1.80
CA VAL A 606 -15.79 1.52 -2.73
C VAL A 606 -16.77 0.63 -1.96
N VAL A 607 -18.07 0.84 -2.14
CA VAL A 607 -19.11 -0.07 -1.67
C VAL A 607 -19.08 -1.34 -2.54
N VAL A 608 -18.89 -2.49 -1.92
CA VAL A 608 -18.89 -3.80 -2.62
C VAL A 608 -20.10 -4.66 -2.27
N GLY A 609 -20.83 -4.29 -1.24
CA GLY A 609 -22.07 -4.97 -0.82
C GLY A 609 -22.89 -4.11 0.12
N ASN A 610 -24.19 -4.36 0.16
CA ASN A 610 -25.14 -3.82 1.12
C ASN A 610 -26.05 -4.96 1.56
N ASN A 611 -25.99 -5.36 2.82
CA ASN A 611 -26.80 -6.44 3.39
C ASN A 611 -28.10 -5.94 4.07
N GLY A 612 -28.46 -4.68 3.83
CA GLY A 612 -29.61 -4.02 4.44
C GLY A 612 -29.35 -3.46 5.86
N ARG A 613 -28.29 -3.93 6.53
CA ARG A 613 -27.87 -3.45 7.85
C ARG A 613 -26.62 -2.59 7.76
N ASP A 614 -25.66 -2.99 6.92
CA ASP A 614 -24.40 -2.29 6.77
C ASP A 614 -23.81 -2.40 5.36
N LEU A 615 -22.90 -1.47 5.01
CA LEU A 615 -22.19 -1.45 3.74
C LEU A 615 -20.84 -2.14 3.89
N GLN A 616 -20.57 -3.09 3.01
CA GLN A 616 -19.24 -3.69 2.88
C GLN A 616 -18.37 -2.81 2.01
N LEU A 617 -17.19 -2.46 2.49
CA LEU A 617 -16.26 -1.52 1.85
C LEU A 617 -14.94 -2.19 1.46
N ARG A 618 -14.32 -1.65 0.39
CA ARG A 618 -12.94 -1.93 0.00
C ARG A 618 -12.22 -0.61 -0.19
N GLN A 619 -11.00 -0.52 0.35
CA GLN A 619 -10.21 0.71 0.34
C GLN A 619 -8.72 0.43 0.45
N HIS A 620 -7.88 1.32 -0.06
CA HIS A 620 -6.47 1.40 0.30
C HIS A 620 -6.32 2.38 1.47
N GLY A 621 -5.52 2.00 2.46
CA GLY A 621 -5.36 2.75 3.71
C GLY A 621 -6.21 2.17 4.84
N GLY A 622 -5.63 2.08 6.02
CA GLY A 622 -6.26 1.47 7.19
C GLY A 622 -6.66 0.01 6.95
N VAL A 623 -7.84 -0.38 7.41
CA VAL A 623 -8.36 -1.74 7.21
C VAL A 623 -8.96 -1.86 5.81
N SER A 624 -8.26 -2.56 4.93
CA SER A 624 -8.59 -2.70 3.51
C SER A 624 -9.98 -3.32 3.23
N LYS A 625 -10.43 -4.23 4.08
CA LYS A 625 -11.76 -4.88 4.04
C LYS A 625 -12.49 -4.52 5.32
N THR A 626 -13.48 -3.64 5.25
CA THR A 626 -14.22 -3.15 6.43
C THR A 626 -15.70 -2.98 6.11
N THR A 627 -16.49 -2.59 7.11
CA THR A 627 -17.86 -2.12 6.91
C THR A 627 -17.95 -0.63 7.25
N LEU A 628 -19.01 0.04 6.79
CA LEU A 628 -19.18 1.46 7.09
C LEU A 628 -19.33 1.68 8.58
N SER A 629 -20.14 0.86 9.27
CA SER A 629 -20.31 0.96 10.72
C SER A 629 -19.01 0.73 11.48
N ALA A 630 -18.21 -0.27 11.09
CA ALA A 630 -16.91 -0.52 11.71
C ALA A 630 -15.90 0.61 11.46
N ALA A 631 -15.90 1.18 10.25
CA ALA A 631 -15.04 2.33 9.92
C ALA A 631 -15.42 3.56 10.78
N VAL A 632 -16.71 3.87 10.94
CA VAL A 632 -17.18 5.00 11.76
C VAL A 632 -16.95 4.72 13.25
N ALA A 633 -17.25 3.50 13.73
CA ALA A 633 -17.08 3.13 15.13
C ALA A 633 -15.63 3.25 15.61
N ARG A 634 -14.66 2.91 14.74
CA ARG A 634 -13.22 3.04 15.04
C ARG A 634 -12.80 4.45 15.43
N TYR A 635 -13.51 5.46 14.94
CA TYR A 635 -13.21 6.87 15.18
C TYR A 635 -14.26 7.59 16.04
N ARG A 636 -15.34 6.92 16.49
CA ARG A 636 -16.50 7.54 17.17
C ARG A 636 -16.12 8.34 18.41
N ASN A 637 -15.18 7.84 19.19
CA ASN A 637 -14.78 8.45 20.47
C ASN A 637 -13.44 9.20 20.38
N LYS A 638 -12.94 9.45 19.17
CA LYS A 638 -11.66 10.10 18.95
C LYS A 638 -11.80 11.61 18.89
N ALA A 639 -10.78 12.36 19.32
CA ALA A 639 -10.74 13.81 19.17
C ALA A 639 -10.81 14.25 17.69
N ASN A 640 -10.37 13.36 16.77
CA ASN A 640 -10.48 13.51 15.33
C ASN A 640 -11.43 12.43 14.75
N TYR A 641 -12.68 12.42 15.22
CA TYR A 641 -13.69 11.47 14.74
C TYR A 641 -14.13 11.78 13.31
N ILE A 642 -14.75 10.81 12.65
CA ILE A 642 -15.38 11.02 11.35
C ILE A 642 -16.59 11.93 11.55
N GLU A 643 -16.45 13.17 11.12
CA GLU A 643 -17.48 14.21 11.27
C GLU A 643 -18.56 14.07 10.19
N ARG A 644 -18.15 13.67 8.98
CA ARG A 644 -19.07 13.56 7.85
C ARG A 644 -18.75 12.36 6.98
N VAL A 645 -19.80 11.73 6.52
CA VAL A 645 -19.75 10.67 5.50
C VAL A 645 -20.69 11.07 4.37
N VAL A 646 -20.22 10.99 3.14
CA VAL A 646 -21.06 11.11 1.95
C VAL A 646 -20.93 9.86 1.10
N ILE A 647 -22.05 9.38 0.57
CA ILE A 647 -22.07 8.25 -0.35
C ILE A 647 -22.52 8.79 -1.71
N LEU A 648 -21.67 8.69 -2.69
CA LEU A 648 -21.92 9.19 -4.04
C LEU A 648 -22.17 8.02 -5.00
N ARG A 649 -23.16 8.18 -5.89
CA ARG A 649 -23.37 7.26 -7.01
C ARG A 649 -22.76 7.80 -8.27
N PRO A 650 -21.61 7.28 -8.73
CA PRO A 650 -20.91 7.79 -9.88
C PRO A 650 -21.73 7.78 -11.16
N LYS A 651 -21.58 8.81 -11.99
CA LYS A 651 -22.16 8.91 -13.32
C LYS A 651 -21.06 9.14 -14.35
N SER A 652 -21.23 8.57 -15.54
CA SER A 652 -20.25 8.70 -16.63
C SER A 652 -20.33 10.05 -17.34
N ARG A 653 -21.48 10.70 -17.33
CA ARG A 653 -21.73 12.02 -17.96
C ARG A 653 -22.44 12.95 -16.98
N SER A 654 -22.12 14.23 -17.11
CA SER A 654 -22.90 15.37 -16.63
C SER A 654 -24.14 15.58 -17.48
#